data_c1e482a321b713564297410cad7b5f69
#
_entry.id   c1e482a321b713564297410cad7b5f69
#
_cell.length_a   1.000
_cell.length_b   1.000
_cell.length_c   1.000
_cell.angle_alpha   90.00
_cell.angle_beta   90.00
_cell.angle_gamma   90.00
#
_symmetry.space_group_name_H-M   'P 1'
#
loop_
_entity.id
_entity.type
_entity.pdbx_description
1 polymer ?
#
loop_
_entity_poly.entity_id
_entity_poly.type
_entity_poly.pdbx_seq_one_letter_code
_entity_poly.pdbx_strand_id
1 'polypeptide(L)'
;MPIKFHEGSKTFHIYNKHLSYITCIMENGQMENLYYGKAIRDKEDFSYLHEEIMRSLMAVCVPEPGLLSMQYTKQEYPVYGTGDYRNPALTVRQENGSEIVDFKYVSHEIYGGKKKLAGLPATYTENEEEATSLDITLHDPVMDTDLVLTYSVYEDYPVVTRSARLVQKGDQKIRLENVMSVAVEFPDMDYEMIHLSGAWARERYVKTRKLEMGIQAVQSLAGTGSSSEQNPFIALKRPHTTEDTGEVFGFSFVYSGNFLAQVEVSTYEMTRVMMGINPQGFSWELSRDEEFQTPEVVMVYSDKGLNGMSQAYHRLYRDRLMRGKWRNHARPILLNNWEATYFDFDEEKILNIAKKAKEVGVELFVLDDGWFGTRNDDYQGLGDWFVNKNKLPNGISGLSRKIEEMGLKFGLWVELEMVNKNSDCYRAHPDWLIGAPDRFESHSRHQHVLDFSRPEVVDFIYDSISKVIEESSISYIKWDMNRYMSEPFSRGASAADQGKTMHKYILGVYELYTRLTERFPDILFESCASGGARFDPGMLYFAPQTWTSDDTDAAEREKIQYGTSFVYPIVSMGSHVSAVPNHQLHRTTPLSTRANVAYFGTFGYELDLNLLSAKEIEEVKAQVEFMKEHRDLIQVEGDFYRILSPFEGNDTAWMVVSRDKKQAVAGYYERLNKVNASWMRLRFKGLDEDQLYKVKWEDKCLKAYGNELMYAGIPVDRDYCNKTNGDFHSVLYTIEAED
;
A
#
# COMPACT_ATOMS: atom_id res chain seq x y z
N MET A 1 21.76 -22.65 -0.63
CA MET A 1 21.36 -21.35 -0.02
C MET A 1 21.13 -20.35 -1.14
N PRO A 2 20.09 -19.56 -1.08
CA PRO A 2 19.76 -18.53 -2.08
C PRO A 2 20.72 -17.33 -2.12
N ILE A 3 21.71 -17.28 -1.24
CA ILE A 3 22.76 -16.26 -1.24
C ILE A 3 24.12 -16.92 -1.16
N LYS A 4 25.03 -16.53 -2.07
CA LYS A 4 26.41 -16.99 -2.10
C LYS A 4 27.37 -15.81 -2.17
N PHE A 5 28.48 -15.92 -1.47
CA PHE A 5 29.62 -15.04 -1.61
C PHE A 5 30.77 -15.79 -2.28
N HIS A 6 31.23 -15.28 -3.42
CA HIS A 6 32.38 -15.80 -4.17
C HIS A 6 33.60 -14.98 -3.78
N GLU A 7 34.45 -15.54 -2.92
CA GLU A 7 35.57 -14.84 -2.31
C GLU A 7 36.63 -14.41 -3.36
N GLY A 8 36.85 -15.24 -4.38
CA GLY A 8 37.82 -14.97 -5.43
C GLY A 8 37.45 -13.76 -6.30
N SER A 9 36.19 -13.58 -6.63
CA SER A 9 35.66 -12.45 -7.41
C SER A 9 35.04 -11.36 -6.54
N LYS A 10 35.02 -11.56 -5.23
CA LYS A 10 34.38 -10.65 -4.24
C LYS A 10 32.91 -10.32 -4.58
N THR A 11 32.16 -11.30 -5.08
CA THR A 11 30.81 -11.12 -5.62
C THR A 11 29.77 -11.81 -4.75
N PHE A 12 28.67 -11.13 -4.45
CA PHE A 12 27.48 -11.70 -3.86
C PHE A 12 26.47 -12.01 -4.93
N HIS A 13 25.97 -13.24 -4.97
CA HIS A 13 24.84 -13.66 -5.80
C HIS A 13 23.65 -14.02 -4.92
N ILE A 14 22.64 -13.18 -4.95
CA ILE A 14 21.37 -13.31 -4.25
C ILE A 14 20.34 -13.81 -5.28
N TYR A 15 19.79 -15.02 -5.12
CA TYR A 15 18.95 -15.61 -6.16
C TYR A 15 17.93 -16.61 -5.62
N ASN A 16 16.90 -16.83 -6.41
CA ASN A 16 15.98 -17.95 -6.27
C ASN A 16 15.61 -18.48 -7.67
N LYS A 17 14.54 -19.30 -7.76
CA LYS A 17 14.07 -19.82 -9.06
C LYS A 17 13.49 -18.77 -10.01
N HIS A 18 13.24 -17.55 -9.55
CA HIS A 18 12.57 -16.48 -10.28
C HIS A 18 13.51 -15.34 -10.70
N LEU A 19 14.42 -14.95 -9.82
CA LEU A 19 15.27 -13.77 -10.00
C LEU A 19 16.70 -14.00 -9.55
N SER A 20 17.59 -13.13 -10.05
CA SER A 20 18.96 -12.94 -9.55
C SER A 20 19.23 -11.47 -9.28
N TYR A 21 19.94 -11.20 -8.19
CA TYR A 21 20.50 -9.91 -7.83
C TYR A 21 21.99 -10.10 -7.52
N ILE A 22 22.87 -9.37 -8.21
CA ILE A 22 24.32 -9.57 -8.12
C ILE A 22 24.98 -8.24 -7.79
N THR A 23 25.80 -8.22 -6.75
CA THR A 23 26.61 -7.08 -6.35
C THR A 23 28.02 -7.52 -6.02
N CYS A 24 29.02 -6.66 -6.19
CA CYS A 24 30.41 -6.97 -5.88
C CYS A 24 31.12 -5.85 -5.11
N ILE A 25 32.22 -6.20 -4.49
CA ILE A 25 33.15 -5.27 -3.83
C ILE A 25 34.15 -4.83 -4.88
N MET A 26 34.19 -3.53 -5.17
CA MET A 26 35.12 -2.91 -6.13
C MET A 26 36.53 -2.77 -5.57
N GLU A 27 37.45 -2.39 -6.43
CA GLU A 27 38.88 -2.17 -6.11
C GLU A 27 39.10 -1.14 -5.00
N ASN A 28 38.27 -0.09 -4.97
CA ASN A 28 38.29 0.96 -3.94
C ASN A 28 37.59 0.57 -2.63
N GLY A 29 36.99 -0.62 -2.56
CA GLY A 29 36.26 -1.15 -1.40
C GLY A 29 34.79 -0.77 -1.33
N GLN A 30 34.28 0.04 -2.25
CA GLN A 30 32.85 0.35 -2.35
C GLN A 30 32.10 -0.77 -3.10
N MET A 31 30.76 -0.70 -3.16
CA MET A 31 29.94 -1.75 -3.75
C MET A 31 29.39 -1.33 -5.12
N GLU A 32 29.45 -2.25 -6.08
CA GLU A 32 28.84 -2.11 -7.41
C GLU A 32 27.61 -3.01 -7.54
N ASN A 33 26.56 -2.51 -8.20
CA ASN A 33 25.42 -3.30 -8.66
C ASN A 33 25.70 -3.88 -10.05
N LEU A 34 25.81 -5.19 -10.15
CA LEU A 34 26.13 -5.84 -11.42
C LEU A 34 24.90 -6.25 -12.21
N TYR A 35 23.87 -6.78 -11.54
CA TYR A 35 22.67 -7.31 -12.19
C TYR A 35 21.47 -7.37 -11.26
N TYR A 36 20.31 -7.01 -11.76
CA TYR A 36 19.01 -7.34 -11.18
C TYR A 36 18.05 -7.73 -12.30
N GLY A 37 17.44 -8.91 -12.22
CA GLY A 37 16.52 -9.39 -13.25
C GLY A 37 16.21 -10.88 -13.16
N LYS A 38 15.91 -11.49 -14.29
CA LYS A 38 15.57 -12.92 -14.39
C LYS A 38 16.67 -13.79 -13.79
N ALA A 39 16.28 -14.91 -13.18
CA ALA A 39 17.19 -15.86 -12.58
C ALA A 39 18.24 -16.35 -13.58
N ILE A 40 19.52 -16.21 -13.24
CA ILE A 40 20.66 -16.76 -13.96
C ILE A 40 21.39 -17.80 -13.10
N ARG A 41 22.13 -18.69 -13.75
CA ARG A 41 22.87 -19.75 -13.04
C ARG A 41 24.02 -19.15 -12.23
N ASP A 42 24.17 -19.64 -11.02
CA ASP A 42 25.31 -19.31 -10.18
C ASP A 42 26.65 -19.81 -10.76
N LYS A 43 27.67 -18.98 -10.64
CA LYS A 43 29.07 -19.29 -11.02
C LYS A 43 30.03 -18.45 -10.19
N GLU A 44 31.31 -18.87 -10.15
CA GLU A 44 32.38 -18.25 -9.37
C GLU A 44 32.71 -16.80 -9.76
N ASP A 45 32.49 -16.41 -11.02
CA ASP A 45 32.95 -15.12 -11.54
C ASP A 45 31.90 -14.46 -12.44
N PHE A 46 31.48 -13.26 -12.05
CA PHE A 46 30.57 -12.36 -12.78
C PHE A 46 31.28 -11.07 -13.21
N SER A 47 32.60 -10.99 -13.15
CA SER A 47 33.37 -9.76 -13.46
C SER A 47 33.13 -9.21 -14.86
N TYR A 48 32.73 -10.06 -15.83
CA TYR A 48 32.34 -9.62 -17.17
C TYR A 48 31.13 -8.67 -17.21
N LEU A 49 30.39 -8.53 -16.12
CA LEU A 49 29.27 -7.56 -15.98
C LEU A 49 29.73 -6.19 -15.48
N HIS A 50 31.00 -6.11 -15.01
CA HIS A 50 31.65 -4.82 -14.71
C HIS A 50 31.97 -4.10 -16.00
N GLU A 51 31.64 -2.82 -16.05
CA GLU A 51 31.90 -1.95 -17.19
C GLU A 51 32.91 -0.87 -16.78
N GLU A 52 34.11 -0.92 -17.36
CA GLU A 52 35.16 0.10 -17.16
C GLU A 52 35.27 0.94 -18.42
N ILE A 53 35.00 2.23 -18.29
CA ILE A 53 35.03 3.16 -19.43
C ILE A 53 35.83 4.40 -19.06
N MET A 54 36.92 4.65 -19.83
CA MET A 54 37.62 5.92 -19.71
C MET A 54 36.88 7.04 -20.45
N ARG A 55 36.60 8.14 -19.76
CA ARG A 55 35.97 9.34 -20.29
C ARG A 55 36.81 10.56 -19.98
N SER A 56 36.74 11.59 -20.86
CA SER A 56 37.33 12.90 -20.56
C SER A 56 36.64 13.52 -19.34
N LEU A 57 37.39 14.21 -18.49
CA LEU A 57 36.97 14.89 -17.29
C LEU A 57 36.47 13.97 -16.16
N MET A 58 36.67 12.65 -16.25
CA MET A 58 36.29 11.74 -15.16
C MET A 58 37.20 11.91 -13.94
N ALA A 59 36.62 11.82 -12.74
CA ALA A 59 37.38 11.69 -11.51
C ALA A 59 37.73 10.22 -11.28
N VAL A 60 39.01 9.88 -11.14
CA VAL A 60 39.48 8.54 -10.83
C VAL A 60 39.63 8.41 -9.31
N CYS A 61 39.01 7.38 -8.73
CA CYS A 61 38.95 7.17 -7.28
C CYS A 61 39.85 6.06 -6.76
N VAL A 62 40.81 5.62 -7.59
CA VAL A 62 41.82 4.60 -7.24
C VAL A 62 43.23 5.10 -7.62
N PRO A 63 44.29 4.60 -6.96
CA PRO A 63 45.65 4.96 -7.32
C PRO A 63 46.01 4.60 -8.78
N GLU A 64 46.88 5.39 -9.41
CA GLU A 64 47.41 5.09 -10.73
C GLU A 64 48.11 3.73 -10.75
N PRO A 65 47.96 2.93 -11.82
CA PRO A 65 47.31 3.22 -13.11
C PRO A 65 45.83 2.86 -13.20
N GLY A 66 45.13 2.66 -12.09
CA GLY A 66 43.68 2.34 -12.07
C GLY A 66 42.84 3.41 -12.73
N LEU A 67 41.63 3.04 -13.23
CA LEU A 67 40.75 3.90 -13.98
C LEU A 67 39.32 3.99 -13.41
N LEU A 68 39.06 3.38 -12.25
CA LEU A 68 37.73 3.34 -11.65
C LEU A 68 37.15 4.76 -11.38
N SER A 69 35.99 5.03 -11.90
CA SER A 69 35.26 6.29 -11.68
C SER A 69 33.84 6.03 -11.24
N MET A 70 33.46 6.57 -10.09
CA MET A 70 32.11 6.39 -9.51
C MET A 70 31.02 7.03 -10.36
N GLN A 71 31.34 8.02 -11.20
CA GLN A 71 30.40 8.64 -12.12
C GLN A 71 29.84 7.68 -13.17
N TYR A 72 30.68 6.71 -13.61
CA TYR A 72 30.35 5.80 -14.72
C TYR A 72 30.11 4.36 -14.27
N THR A 73 30.13 4.11 -12.96
CA THR A 73 29.93 2.79 -12.37
C THR A 73 28.48 2.70 -11.83
N LYS A 74 27.89 1.52 -11.98
CA LYS A 74 26.60 1.17 -11.37
C LYS A 74 26.81 0.93 -9.89
N GLN A 75 26.46 1.89 -9.05
CA GLN A 75 26.69 1.81 -7.61
C GLN A 75 25.55 1.11 -6.89
N GLU A 76 25.89 0.30 -5.90
CA GLU A 76 24.91 -0.40 -5.06
C GLU A 76 24.23 0.53 -4.07
N TYR A 77 24.98 1.50 -3.52
CA TYR A 77 24.45 2.51 -2.61
C TYR A 77 25.27 3.79 -2.71
N PRO A 78 24.96 4.67 -3.67
CA PRO A 78 25.77 5.85 -3.98
C PRO A 78 25.74 6.85 -2.83
N VAL A 79 26.92 7.37 -2.47
CA VAL A 79 27.09 8.38 -1.42
C VAL A 79 27.66 9.68 -1.96
N TYR A 80 27.45 10.79 -1.25
CA TYR A 80 27.94 12.09 -1.67
C TYR A 80 29.46 12.23 -1.53
N GLY A 81 30.10 12.91 -2.49
CA GLY A 81 31.50 13.32 -2.40
C GLY A 81 32.52 12.33 -2.97
N THR A 82 32.09 11.29 -3.69
CA THR A 82 32.95 10.24 -4.27
C THR A 82 33.26 10.42 -5.76
N GLY A 83 32.87 11.58 -6.35
CA GLY A 83 33.05 11.85 -7.78
C GLY A 83 31.88 11.37 -8.65
N ASP A 84 30.81 10.87 -8.06
CA ASP A 84 29.52 10.70 -8.73
C ASP A 84 28.69 12.01 -8.60
N TYR A 85 28.26 12.54 -9.74
CA TYR A 85 27.49 13.79 -9.81
C TYR A 85 25.98 13.57 -9.95
N ARG A 86 25.54 12.30 -9.92
CA ARG A 86 24.12 11.92 -9.83
C ARG A 86 23.64 12.01 -8.37
N ASN A 87 22.34 12.01 -8.16
CA ASN A 87 21.78 12.08 -6.80
C ASN A 87 22.26 10.92 -5.92
N PRO A 88 22.75 11.20 -4.69
CA PRO A 88 23.20 10.19 -3.76
C PRO A 88 22.02 9.54 -3.02
N ALA A 89 22.17 8.28 -2.60
CA ALA A 89 21.27 7.61 -1.68
C ALA A 89 21.47 8.04 -0.22
N LEU A 90 22.65 8.59 0.10
CA LEU A 90 23.01 9.02 1.45
C LEU A 90 23.74 10.37 1.42
N THR A 91 23.28 11.29 2.27
CA THR A 91 23.98 12.55 2.58
C THR A 91 24.06 12.69 4.10
N VAL A 92 25.28 12.79 4.60
CA VAL A 92 25.58 12.91 6.03
C VAL A 92 26.38 14.19 6.26
N ARG A 93 25.89 15.06 7.13
CA ARG A 93 26.62 16.26 7.57
C ARG A 93 27.39 15.95 8.84
N GLN A 94 28.70 16.13 8.79
CA GLN A 94 29.64 15.97 9.91
C GLN A 94 29.72 17.26 10.74
N GLU A 95 30.28 17.19 11.95
CA GLU A 95 30.45 18.36 12.83
C GLU A 95 31.31 19.47 12.20
N ASN A 96 32.29 19.10 11.36
CA ASN A 96 33.15 20.06 10.64
C ASN A 96 32.44 20.71 9.43
N GLY A 97 31.18 20.36 9.17
CA GLY A 97 30.38 20.83 8.04
C GLY A 97 30.59 20.07 6.72
N SER A 98 31.49 19.08 6.67
CA SER A 98 31.69 18.24 5.50
C SER A 98 30.50 17.30 5.29
N GLU A 99 30.18 17.04 4.01
CA GLU A 99 29.23 16.00 3.60
C GLU A 99 29.91 14.88 2.82
N ILE A 100 31.25 14.92 2.72
CA ILE A 100 32.04 13.89 2.00
C ILE A 100 32.15 12.67 2.88
N VAL A 101 31.71 11.52 2.37
CA VAL A 101 31.76 10.23 3.07
C VAL A 101 32.35 9.14 2.16
N ASP A 102 32.98 8.11 2.76
CA ASP A 102 33.64 7.03 2.01
C ASP A 102 33.43 5.69 2.74
N PHE A 103 32.27 5.09 2.50
CA PHE A 103 31.90 3.81 3.09
C PHE A 103 32.49 2.64 2.32
N LYS A 104 33.36 1.86 2.95
CA LYS A 104 34.04 0.69 2.38
C LYS A 104 33.60 -0.59 3.06
N TYR A 105 33.56 -1.68 2.29
CA TYR A 105 33.23 -2.99 2.79
C TYR A 105 34.17 -3.43 3.93
N VAL A 106 33.59 -3.97 4.99
CA VAL A 106 34.29 -4.54 6.15
C VAL A 106 33.93 -6.00 6.36
N SER A 107 32.64 -6.33 6.36
CA SER A 107 32.15 -7.67 6.65
C SER A 107 30.76 -7.91 6.10
N HIS A 108 30.33 -9.15 6.13
CA HIS A 108 28.96 -9.54 5.83
C HIS A 108 28.50 -10.70 6.73
N GLU A 109 27.19 -10.83 6.86
CA GLU A 109 26.53 -11.94 7.53
C GLU A 109 25.41 -12.50 6.65
N ILE A 110 25.37 -13.82 6.43
CA ILE A 110 24.29 -14.52 5.73
C ILE A 110 23.56 -15.38 6.74
N TYR A 111 22.23 -15.24 6.83
CA TYR A 111 21.42 -15.95 7.83
C TYR A 111 20.04 -16.32 7.27
N GLY A 112 19.37 -17.32 7.89
CA GLY A 112 18.00 -17.72 7.58
C GLY A 112 16.96 -16.75 8.17
N GLY A 113 15.83 -16.60 7.48
CA GLY A 113 14.75 -15.73 7.91
C GLY A 113 15.05 -14.24 7.78
N LYS A 114 14.29 -13.40 8.49
CA LYS A 114 14.42 -11.93 8.49
C LYS A 114 14.45 -11.37 9.91
N LYS A 115 15.35 -10.42 10.17
CA LYS A 115 15.36 -9.61 11.40
C LYS A 115 14.21 -8.58 11.35
N LYS A 116 13.58 -8.32 12.50
CA LYS A 116 12.57 -7.25 12.61
C LYS A 116 13.25 -5.88 12.50
N LEU A 117 12.62 -4.95 11.84
CA LEU A 117 13.03 -3.54 11.85
C LEU A 117 12.44 -2.85 13.08
N ALA A 118 13.28 -2.21 13.88
CA ALA A 118 12.88 -1.58 15.14
C ALA A 118 11.85 -0.45 14.89
N GLY A 119 10.64 -0.59 15.45
CA GLY A 119 9.58 0.41 15.36
C GLY A 119 8.95 0.57 13.96
N LEU A 120 9.35 -0.22 12.97
CA LEU A 120 8.89 -0.11 11.59
C LEU A 120 8.17 -1.39 11.12
N PRO A 121 7.11 -1.24 10.33
CA PRO A 121 6.52 -2.37 9.61
C PRO A 121 7.49 -2.90 8.54
N ALA A 122 7.50 -4.20 8.36
CA ALA A 122 8.27 -4.87 7.32
C ALA A 122 7.63 -6.21 6.97
N THR A 123 7.93 -6.73 5.80
CA THR A 123 7.62 -8.14 5.49
C THR A 123 8.39 -9.05 6.44
N TYR A 124 7.81 -10.20 6.79
CA TYR A 124 8.35 -11.10 7.81
C TYR A 124 8.37 -12.56 7.33
N THR A 125 9.04 -13.41 8.08
CA THR A 125 9.04 -14.87 7.89
C THR A 125 8.48 -15.56 9.15
N GLU A 126 7.82 -16.69 8.98
CA GLU A 126 7.34 -17.53 10.09
C GLU A 126 8.38 -18.56 10.50
N ASN A 127 9.31 -18.89 9.60
CA ASN A 127 10.45 -19.77 9.86
C ASN A 127 11.68 -19.28 9.06
N GLU A 128 12.85 -19.84 9.38
CA GLU A 128 14.13 -19.45 8.78
C GLU A 128 14.30 -19.92 7.33
N GLU A 129 13.48 -20.88 6.86
CA GLU A 129 13.61 -21.46 5.52
C GLU A 129 12.88 -20.65 4.46
N GLU A 130 11.95 -19.76 4.85
CA GLU A 130 11.14 -18.96 3.92
C GLU A 130 11.92 -17.88 3.18
N ALA A 131 12.99 -17.37 3.79
CA ALA A 131 13.88 -16.38 3.20
C ALA A 131 15.31 -16.58 3.68
N THR A 132 16.25 -16.14 2.86
CA THR A 132 17.65 -15.97 3.27
C THR A 132 17.98 -14.47 3.23
N SER A 133 18.65 -13.99 4.27
CA SER A 133 19.04 -12.59 4.41
C SER A 133 20.56 -12.42 4.37
N LEU A 134 20.98 -11.24 3.93
CA LEU A 134 22.37 -10.80 3.86
C LEU A 134 22.45 -9.39 4.44
N ASP A 135 23.30 -9.21 5.45
CA ASP A 135 23.74 -7.91 5.94
C ASP A 135 25.15 -7.66 5.43
N ILE A 136 25.36 -6.59 4.65
CA ILE A 136 26.70 -6.12 4.22
C ILE A 136 27.02 -4.89 5.05
N THR A 137 28.11 -4.96 5.84
CA THR A 137 28.59 -3.83 6.64
C THR A 137 29.67 -3.09 5.88
N LEU A 138 29.43 -1.80 5.66
CA LEU A 138 30.38 -0.82 5.15
C LEU A 138 30.75 0.13 6.27
N HIS A 139 31.98 0.65 6.29
CA HIS A 139 32.48 1.51 7.35
C HIS A 139 33.18 2.74 6.79
N ASP A 140 32.86 3.91 7.36
CA ASP A 140 33.61 5.16 7.13
C ASP A 140 34.52 5.42 8.34
N PRO A 141 35.85 5.33 8.19
CA PRO A 141 36.78 5.45 9.32
C PRO A 141 36.96 6.87 9.86
N VAL A 142 36.55 7.90 9.10
CA VAL A 142 36.66 9.31 9.53
C VAL A 142 35.53 9.66 10.49
N MET A 143 34.34 9.17 10.22
CA MET A 143 33.17 9.34 11.09
C MET A 143 33.09 8.25 12.17
N ASP A 144 33.79 7.13 11.99
CA ASP A 144 33.62 5.89 12.75
C ASP A 144 32.15 5.43 12.75
N THR A 145 31.58 5.33 11.54
CA THR A 145 30.16 5.03 11.31
C THR A 145 30.04 3.80 10.43
N ASP A 146 29.17 2.86 10.83
CA ASP A 146 28.79 1.74 9.98
C ASP A 146 27.51 2.06 9.18
N LEU A 147 27.52 1.63 7.92
CA LEU A 147 26.34 1.52 7.06
C LEU A 147 26.10 0.04 6.77
N VAL A 148 24.96 -0.48 7.23
CA VAL A 148 24.56 -1.87 7.00
C VAL A 148 23.49 -1.90 5.91
N LEU A 149 23.78 -2.57 4.79
CA LEU A 149 22.83 -2.82 3.71
C LEU A 149 22.22 -4.21 3.90
N THR A 150 20.91 -4.27 4.11
CA THR A 150 20.19 -5.53 4.33
C THR A 150 19.42 -5.94 3.08
N TYR A 151 19.58 -7.20 2.70
CA TYR A 151 18.86 -7.88 1.63
C TYR A 151 18.15 -9.11 2.18
N SER A 152 16.92 -9.36 1.73
CA SER A 152 16.27 -10.63 2.00
C SER A 152 15.60 -11.15 0.73
N VAL A 153 15.96 -12.36 0.31
CA VAL A 153 15.34 -13.04 -0.83
C VAL A 153 14.42 -14.14 -0.32
N TYR A 154 13.15 -14.10 -0.75
CA TYR A 154 12.17 -15.11 -0.43
C TYR A 154 12.29 -16.31 -1.37
N GLU A 155 12.21 -17.54 -0.83
CA GLU A 155 12.38 -18.77 -1.62
C GLU A 155 11.30 -18.94 -2.70
N ASP A 156 10.04 -18.69 -2.33
CA ASP A 156 8.90 -18.96 -3.21
C ASP A 156 8.33 -17.75 -3.95
N TYR A 157 8.82 -16.54 -3.65
CA TYR A 157 8.33 -15.31 -4.27
C TYR A 157 9.42 -14.67 -5.15
N PRO A 158 9.05 -14.05 -6.29
CA PRO A 158 10.00 -13.29 -7.11
C PRO A 158 10.35 -11.94 -6.46
N VAL A 159 10.85 -11.98 -5.23
CA VAL A 159 11.01 -10.81 -4.35
C VAL A 159 12.38 -10.77 -3.69
N VAL A 160 12.98 -9.58 -3.70
CA VAL A 160 14.06 -9.16 -2.82
C VAL A 160 13.62 -7.95 -2.03
N THR A 161 13.83 -7.93 -0.72
CA THR A 161 13.57 -6.72 0.09
C THR A 161 14.86 -6.05 0.46
N ARG A 162 14.83 -4.72 0.59
CA ARG A 162 15.98 -3.87 0.88
C ARG A 162 15.68 -2.90 2.01
N SER A 163 16.66 -2.69 2.89
CA SER A 163 16.72 -1.58 3.84
C SER A 163 18.18 -1.22 4.14
N ALA A 164 18.40 -0.06 4.77
CA ALA A 164 19.71 0.39 5.21
C ALA A 164 19.65 0.80 6.69
N ARG A 165 20.75 0.62 7.40
CA ARG A 165 20.87 1.04 8.81
C ARG A 165 22.23 1.70 9.03
N LEU A 166 22.22 2.90 9.64
CA LEU A 166 23.43 3.59 10.04
C LEU A 166 23.61 3.43 11.56
N VAL A 167 24.85 3.15 11.97
CA VAL A 167 25.24 3.02 13.38
C VAL A 167 26.43 3.93 13.64
N GLN A 168 26.23 4.96 14.48
CA GLN A 168 27.28 5.88 14.87
C GLN A 168 28.10 5.28 16.02
N LYS A 169 29.37 5.01 15.78
CA LYS A 169 30.30 4.47 16.79
C LYS A 169 31.25 5.53 17.33
N GLY A 170 31.54 6.55 16.51
CA GLY A 170 32.44 7.64 16.83
C GLY A 170 31.86 8.64 17.84
N ASP A 171 32.74 9.45 18.41
CA ASP A 171 32.37 10.48 19.40
C ASP A 171 31.71 11.71 18.76
N GLN A 172 31.97 11.97 17.48
CA GLN A 172 31.36 13.10 16.78
C GLN A 172 29.89 12.84 16.49
N LYS A 173 29.07 13.88 16.59
CA LYS A 173 27.70 13.84 16.11
C LYS A 173 27.66 13.93 14.58
N ILE A 174 26.78 13.14 13.98
CA ILE A 174 26.50 13.22 12.55
C ILE A 174 25.03 13.52 12.35
N ARG A 175 24.71 14.18 11.23
CA ARG A 175 23.33 14.48 10.86
C ARG A 175 23.01 13.89 9.48
N LEU A 176 22.02 13.01 9.46
CA LEU A 176 21.49 12.45 8.23
C LEU A 176 20.55 13.49 7.60
N GLU A 177 20.86 13.93 6.38
CA GLU A 177 20.05 14.88 5.61
C GLU A 177 19.25 14.15 4.51
N ASN A 178 19.77 13.03 4.02
CA ASN A 178 19.14 12.12 3.08
C ASN A 178 19.56 10.69 3.39
N VAL A 179 18.61 9.75 3.41
CA VAL A 179 18.88 8.33 3.60
C VAL A 179 17.81 7.50 2.87
N MET A 180 18.18 6.95 1.71
CA MET A 180 17.30 6.10 0.93
C MET A 180 17.35 4.67 1.46
N SER A 181 16.25 3.94 1.34
CA SER A 181 16.19 2.52 1.72
C SER A 181 16.84 1.62 0.67
N VAL A 182 16.82 2.08 -0.60
CA VAL A 182 17.33 1.33 -1.74
C VAL A 182 17.89 2.26 -2.81
N ALA A 183 18.96 1.80 -3.47
CA ALA A 183 19.38 2.23 -4.79
C ALA A 183 19.58 0.98 -5.65
N VAL A 184 19.18 1.02 -6.91
CA VAL A 184 19.40 -0.03 -7.93
C VAL A 184 19.71 0.64 -9.24
N GLU A 185 20.73 0.15 -9.96
CA GLU A 185 21.12 0.70 -11.25
C GLU A 185 20.95 -0.30 -12.39
N PHE A 186 20.39 0.18 -13.50
CA PHE A 186 20.23 -0.57 -14.74
C PHE A 186 21.14 -0.02 -15.83
N PRO A 187 21.64 -0.88 -16.75
CA PRO A 187 22.60 -0.47 -17.76
C PRO A 187 22.01 0.34 -18.91
N ASP A 188 20.69 0.43 -19.00
CA ASP A 188 19.97 1.11 -20.10
C ASP A 188 18.79 1.93 -19.60
N MET A 189 18.15 2.72 -20.49
CA MET A 189 17.00 3.57 -20.22
C MET A 189 15.73 3.12 -20.96
N ASP A 190 15.72 1.98 -21.60
CA ASP A 190 14.58 1.52 -22.40
C ASP A 190 13.46 0.97 -21.52
N TYR A 191 12.91 1.87 -20.68
CA TYR A 191 11.82 1.59 -19.76
C TYR A 191 10.73 2.65 -19.84
N GLU A 192 9.55 2.24 -19.41
CA GLU A 192 8.45 3.10 -19.04
C GLU A 192 8.20 2.99 -17.53
N MET A 193 8.11 4.13 -16.85
CA MET A 193 7.80 4.19 -15.43
C MET A 193 6.29 4.23 -15.21
N ILE A 194 5.76 3.23 -14.50
CA ILE A 194 4.38 3.24 -13.99
C ILE A 194 4.40 3.83 -12.58
N HIS A 195 3.40 4.67 -12.28
CA HIS A 195 3.10 5.14 -10.95
C HIS A 195 1.59 5.31 -10.74
N LEU A 196 1.17 5.31 -9.48
CA LEU A 196 -0.22 5.43 -9.09
C LEU A 196 -0.46 6.83 -8.52
N SER A 197 -1.18 7.66 -9.27
CA SER A 197 -1.42 9.08 -8.93
C SER A 197 -2.89 9.41 -9.00
N GLY A 198 -3.30 10.39 -8.23
CA GLY A 198 -4.70 10.78 -8.21
C GLY A 198 -4.98 12.04 -7.42
N ALA A 199 -6.05 12.01 -6.67
CA ALA A 199 -6.46 13.00 -5.69
C ALA A 199 -7.51 12.34 -4.77
N TRP A 200 -7.99 13.05 -3.77
CA TRP A 200 -9.16 12.65 -3.02
C TRP A 200 -10.32 12.27 -3.97
N ALA A 201 -10.99 11.15 -3.68
CA ALA A 201 -12.10 10.58 -4.46
C ALA A 201 -11.76 10.11 -5.90
N ARG A 202 -10.47 10.04 -6.26
CA ARG A 202 -9.96 9.44 -7.52
C ARG A 202 -8.52 8.97 -7.36
N GLU A 203 -8.28 8.20 -6.33
CA GLU A 203 -6.95 7.74 -5.93
C GLU A 203 -6.40 6.66 -6.87
N ARG A 204 -5.09 6.58 -6.94
CA ARG A 204 -4.31 5.51 -7.60
C ARG A 204 -4.66 5.25 -9.08
N TYR A 205 -4.96 6.30 -9.84
CA TYR A 205 -5.04 6.18 -11.29
C TYR A 205 -3.68 5.80 -11.86
N VAL A 206 -3.68 4.79 -12.72
CA VAL A 206 -2.45 4.31 -13.38
C VAL A 206 -1.94 5.37 -14.35
N LYS A 207 -0.68 5.76 -14.17
CA LYS A 207 0.04 6.67 -15.05
C LYS A 207 1.31 5.98 -15.54
N THR A 208 1.59 6.16 -16.82
CA THR A 208 2.79 5.62 -17.46
C THR A 208 3.52 6.76 -18.17
N ARG A 209 4.84 6.82 -18.01
CA ARG A 209 5.70 7.76 -18.72
C ARG A 209 6.96 7.07 -19.20
N LYS A 210 7.40 7.38 -20.42
CA LYS A 210 8.69 6.94 -20.94
C LYS A 210 9.80 7.63 -20.13
N LEU A 211 10.89 6.90 -19.84
CA LEU A 211 12.06 7.50 -19.21
C LEU A 211 12.80 8.42 -20.19
N GLU A 212 13.29 9.53 -19.68
CA GLU A 212 14.14 10.48 -20.38
C GLU A 212 15.32 10.88 -19.49
N MET A 213 16.38 11.43 -20.08
CA MET A 213 17.54 11.93 -19.33
C MET A 213 17.14 12.95 -18.26
N GLY A 214 17.70 12.82 -17.07
CA GLY A 214 17.37 13.61 -15.90
C GLY A 214 16.51 12.83 -14.90
N ILE A 215 15.84 13.54 -14.00
CA ILE A 215 15.13 12.96 -12.86
C ILE A 215 13.63 12.93 -13.11
N GLN A 216 13.03 11.77 -12.97
CA GLN A 216 11.60 11.58 -12.88
C GLN A 216 11.26 11.05 -11.49
N ALA A 217 10.33 11.67 -10.79
CA ALA A 217 10.03 11.30 -9.42
C ALA A 217 8.53 11.37 -9.10
N VAL A 218 8.14 10.62 -8.09
CA VAL A 218 6.89 10.76 -7.35
C VAL A 218 7.21 10.83 -5.85
N GLN A 219 6.45 11.66 -5.12
CA GLN A 219 6.75 11.90 -3.71
C GLN A 219 5.52 12.32 -2.92
N SER A 220 5.62 12.24 -1.61
CA SER A 220 4.67 12.87 -0.69
C SER A 220 5.39 13.70 0.37
N LEU A 221 4.74 14.80 0.76
CA LEU A 221 5.10 15.68 1.86
C LEU A 221 3.91 15.90 2.81
N ALA A 222 2.94 14.99 2.76
CA ALA A 222 1.68 15.10 3.52
C ALA A 222 1.85 14.97 5.04
N GLY A 223 2.94 14.39 5.51
CA GLY A 223 3.32 14.28 6.92
C GLY A 223 2.56 13.21 7.69
N THR A 224 1.24 13.16 7.59
CA THR A 224 0.36 12.22 8.30
C THR A 224 0.04 10.95 7.52
N GLY A 225 0.43 10.88 6.27
CA GLY A 225 0.18 9.73 5.39
C GLY A 225 1.01 9.78 4.12
N SER A 226 0.93 8.70 3.33
CA SER A 226 1.61 8.60 2.04
C SER A 226 1.06 9.61 1.02
N SER A 227 -0.21 9.72 0.83
CA SER A 227 -0.93 10.75 0.05
C SER A 227 -1.98 10.16 -0.90
N SER A 228 -3.09 10.87 -1.11
CA SER A 228 -4.06 10.56 -2.17
C SER A 228 -3.54 10.89 -3.58
N GLU A 229 -2.58 11.83 -3.67
CA GLU A 229 -2.01 12.29 -4.95
C GLU A 229 -0.98 11.31 -5.49
N GLN A 230 -0.17 10.70 -4.61
CA GLN A 230 0.92 9.79 -4.99
C GLN A 230 0.97 8.60 -4.03
N ASN A 231 1.02 7.39 -4.58
CA ASN A 231 1.21 6.17 -3.81
C ASN A 231 2.70 5.81 -3.73
N PRO A 232 3.20 5.23 -2.62
CA PRO A 232 4.61 4.86 -2.45
C PRO A 232 4.99 3.62 -3.26
N PHE A 233 4.74 3.69 -4.56
CA PHE A 233 4.97 2.63 -5.54
C PHE A 233 5.38 3.21 -6.89
N ILE A 234 6.41 2.61 -7.49
CA ILE A 234 6.74 2.75 -8.91
C ILE A 234 7.06 1.38 -9.52
N ALA A 235 6.90 1.25 -10.83
CA ALA A 235 7.42 0.11 -11.57
C ALA A 235 8.09 0.57 -12.86
N LEU A 236 9.17 -0.10 -13.24
CA LEU A 236 9.79 0.01 -14.55
C LEU A 236 9.37 -1.19 -15.39
N LYS A 237 8.81 -0.96 -16.56
CA LYS A 237 8.48 -2.01 -17.52
C LYS A 237 9.14 -1.75 -18.86
N ARG A 238 9.45 -2.80 -19.60
CA ARG A 238 9.86 -2.66 -21.01
C ARG A 238 8.69 -2.12 -21.86
N PRO A 239 8.92 -1.34 -22.92
CA PRO A 239 7.87 -0.68 -23.69
C PRO A 239 6.76 -1.61 -24.24
N HIS A 240 7.11 -2.86 -24.55
CA HIS A 240 6.17 -3.86 -25.09
C HIS A 240 5.53 -4.76 -24.04
N THR A 241 5.74 -4.46 -22.75
CA THR A 241 5.14 -5.24 -21.66
C THR A 241 3.63 -4.99 -21.60
N THR A 242 2.89 -6.10 -21.51
CA THR A 242 1.44 -6.15 -21.37
C THR A 242 1.03 -6.59 -19.97
N GLU A 243 -0.28 -6.84 -19.76
CA GLU A 243 -0.74 -7.44 -18.51
C GLU A 243 -0.16 -8.86 -18.28
N ASP A 244 0.12 -9.63 -19.33
CA ASP A 244 0.46 -11.05 -19.22
C ASP A 244 1.86 -11.41 -19.73
N THR A 245 2.56 -10.50 -20.38
CA THR A 245 3.88 -10.75 -20.99
C THR A 245 4.81 -9.57 -20.83
N GLY A 246 6.12 -9.85 -20.79
CA GLY A 246 7.16 -8.82 -20.72
C GLY A 246 7.72 -8.65 -19.32
N GLU A 247 8.81 -7.88 -19.25
CA GLU A 247 9.63 -7.68 -18.06
C GLU A 247 9.18 -6.46 -17.27
N VAL A 248 9.05 -6.63 -15.95
CA VAL A 248 8.65 -5.56 -15.01
C VAL A 248 9.48 -5.65 -13.73
N PHE A 249 9.91 -4.49 -13.24
CA PHE A 249 10.57 -4.30 -11.96
C PHE A 249 9.70 -3.40 -11.08
N GLY A 250 9.08 -3.93 -10.04
CA GLY A 250 8.25 -3.19 -9.10
C GLY A 250 9.03 -2.80 -7.85
N PHE A 251 8.76 -1.60 -7.32
CA PHE A 251 9.33 -1.05 -6.09
C PHE A 251 8.19 -0.51 -5.23
N SER A 252 8.00 -1.06 -4.03
CA SER A 252 6.93 -0.67 -3.12
C SER A 252 7.50 -0.42 -1.73
N PHE A 253 7.20 0.74 -1.15
CA PHE A 253 7.78 1.24 0.09
C PHE A 253 6.89 0.92 1.28
N VAL A 254 7.39 0.14 2.24
CA VAL A 254 6.65 -0.26 3.45
C VAL A 254 6.73 0.87 4.49
N TYR A 255 6.07 1.98 4.17
CA TYR A 255 6.08 3.18 4.99
C TYR A 255 4.84 4.03 4.73
N SER A 256 4.32 4.68 5.77
CA SER A 256 3.09 5.49 5.68
C SER A 256 3.32 6.99 5.78
N GLY A 257 4.57 7.44 5.87
CA GLY A 257 4.94 8.87 5.95
C GLY A 257 5.39 9.44 4.61
N ASN A 258 6.12 10.56 4.70
CA ASN A 258 6.71 11.24 3.55
C ASN A 258 7.71 10.35 2.83
N PHE A 259 7.57 10.20 1.53
CA PHE A 259 8.44 9.36 0.72
C PHE A 259 8.92 10.08 -0.55
N LEU A 260 10.04 9.62 -1.07
CA LEU A 260 10.54 9.93 -2.40
C LEU A 260 10.84 8.63 -3.14
N ALA A 261 10.28 8.47 -4.35
CA ALA A 261 10.66 7.46 -5.32
C ALA A 261 11.11 8.17 -6.58
N GLN A 262 12.39 8.02 -6.95
CA GLN A 262 12.96 8.70 -8.11
C GLN A 262 13.67 7.73 -9.04
N VAL A 263 13.63 8.08 -10.31
CA VAL A 263 14.36 7.42 -11.40
C VAL A 263 15.19 8.48 -12.09
N GLU A 264 16.51 8.35 -12.03
CA GLU A 264 17.46 9.24 -12.68
C GLU A 264 18.13 8.54 -13.85
N VAL A 265 18.01 9.12 -15.04
CA VAL A 265 18.70 8.64 -16.24
C VAL A 265 19.89 9.55 -16.52
N SER A 266 21.08 8.96 -16.53
CA SER A 266 22.33 9.67 -16.81
C SER A 266 22.48 10.00 -18.31
N THR A 267 23.49 10.84 -18.65
CA THR A 267 23.83 11.15 -20.03
C THR A 267 24.37 9.96 -20.83
N TYR A 268 24.68 8.85 -20.16
CA TYR A 268 25.10 7.58 -20.76
C TYR A 268 24.00 6.51 -20.71
N GLU A 269 22.75 6.95 -20.51
CA GLU A 269 21.55 6.13 -20.54
C GLU A 269 21.46 5.08 -19.40
N MET A 270 22.35 5.16 -18.40
CA MET A 270 22.20 4.35 -17.19
C MET A 270 21.02 4.88 -16.35
N THR A 271 20.24 3.97 -15.81
CA THR A 271 19.05 4.29 -15.00
C THR A 271 19.29 3.94 -13.54
N ARG A 272 19.20 4.93 -12.65
CA ARG A 272 19.26 4.77 -11.19
C ARG A 272 17.87 4.92 -10.59
N VAL A 273 17.39 3.89 -9.89
CA VAL A 273 16.15 3.91 -9.09
C VAL A 273 16.51 4.06 -7.64
N MET A 274 15.90 5.03 -6.95
CA MET A 274 16.02 5.19 -5.50
C MET A 274 14.66 5.38 -4.86
N MET A 275 14.48 4.82 -3.65
CA MET A 275 13.25 4.96 -2.87
C MET A 275 13.58 5.01 -1.37
N GLY A 276 12.94 5.93 -0.66
CA GLY A 276 13.15 6.10 0.78
C GLY A 276 12.32 7.23 1.38
N ILE A 277 12.64 7.60 2.61
CA ILE A 277 12.05 8.77 3.27
C ILE A 277 12.39 10.03 2.47
N ASN A 278 11.42 10.92 2.30
CA ASN A 278 11.64 12.17 1.58
C ASN A 278 12.61 13.06 2.36
N PRO A 279 13.73 13.51 1.76
CA PRO A 279 14.71 14.34 2.45
C PRO A 279 14.22 15.76 2.76
N GLN A 280 13.16 16.22 2.10
CA GLN A 280 12.63 17.55 2.38
C GLN A 280 11.95 17.61 3.75
N GLY A 281 12.49 18.46 4.62
CA GLY A 281 12.03 18.60 6.00
C GLY A 281 12.45 17.46 6.94
N PHE A 282 13.30 16.55 6.46
CA PHE A 282 13.90 15.49 7.25
C PHE A 282 15.33 15.86 7.64
N SER A 283 15.66 15.68 8.91
CA SER A 283 17.04 15.57 9.37
C SER A 283 17.07 14.75 10.66
N TRP A 284 18.12 13.91 10.81
CA TRP A 284 18.23 13.03 11.95
C TRP A 284 19.65 13.05 12.52
N GLU A 285 19.82 13.61 13.71
CA GLU A 285 21.11 13.62 14.40
C GLU A 285 21.31 12.27 15.11
N LEU A 286 22.51 11.71 14.93
CA LEU A 286 23.01 10.53 15.64
C LEU A 286 24.22 10.92 16.47
N SER A 287 24.18 10.55 17.76
CA SER A 287 25.29 10.57 18.70
C SER A 287 25.89 9.17 18.79
N ARG A 288 27.00 9.03 19.52
CA ARG A 288 27.65 7.73 19.76
C ARG A 288 26.66 6.68 20.27
N ASP A 289 26.76 5.48 19.72
CA ASP A 289 25.94 4.30 19.99
C ASP A 289 24.45 4.44 19.59
N GLU A 290 24.09 5.52 18.87
CA GLU A 290 22.75 5.65 18.26
C GLU A 290 22.73 5.10 16.85
N GLU A 291 21.55 4.63 16.43
CA GLU A 291 21.32 4.10 15.10
C GLU A 291 20.09 4.70 14.43
N PHE A 292 20.08 4.65 13.10
CA PHE A 292 18.92 4.99 12.28
C PHE A 292 18.62 3.86 11.32
N GLN A 293 17.41 3.30 11.39
CA GLN A 293 16.91 2.25 10.51
C GLN A 293 15.96 2.85 9.46
N THR A 294 16.22 2.62 8.17
CA THR A 294 15.27 2.99 7.11
C THR A 294 14.12 1.99 7.03
N PRO A 295 12.93 2.42 6.56
CA PRO A 295 11.85 1.49 6.21
C PRO A 295 12.24 0.56 5.06
N GLU A 296 11.54 -0.56 4.92
CA GLU A 296 11.78 -1.58 3.90
C GLU A 296 11.23 -1.17 2.54
N VAL A 297 11.95 -1.50 1.47
CA VAL A 297 11.43 -1.52 0.09
C VAL A 297 11.29 -2.96 -0.37
N VAL A 298 10.12 -3.33 -0.88
CA VAL A 298 9.84 -4.61 -1.50
C VAL A 298 10.02 -4.49 -3.00
N MET A 299 11.00 -5.21 -3.54
CA MET A 299 11.33 -5.25 -4.95
C MET A 299 10.81 -6.53 -5.58
N VAL A 300 9.99 -6.42 -6.61
CA VAL A 300 9.42 -7.54 -7.37
C VAL A 300 9.99 -7.57 -8.78
N TYR A 301 10.41 -8.74 -9.24
CA TYR A 301 10.71 -9.00 -10.64
C TYR A 301 9.62 -9.87 -11.28
N SER A 302 9.18 -9.54 -12.49
CA SER A 302 8.25 -10.36 -13.26
C SER A 302 8.66 -10.42 -14.73
N ASP A 303 8.69 -11.62 -15.32
CA ASP A 303 8.75 -11.83 -16.77
C ASP A 303 7.37 -12.24 -17.37
N LYS A 304 6.33 -12.15 -16.52
CA LYS A 304 4.92 -12.48 -16.84
C LYS A 304 4.03 -11.23 -16.86
N GLY A 305 4.58 -10.10 -17.28
CA GLY A 305 3.86 -8.85 -17.38
C GLY A 305 3.39 -8.27 -16.03
N LEU A 306 2.44 -7.34 -16.12
CA LEU A 306 1.94 -6.58 -14.99
C LEU A 306 1.09 -7.43 -14.04
N ASN A 307 0.31 -8.41 -14.55
CA ASN A 307 -0.44 -9.35 -13.71
C ASN A 307 0.52 -10.20 -12.88
N GLY A 308 1.64 -10.68 -13.47
CA GLY A 308 2.65 -11.43 -12.74
C GLY A 308 3.29 -10.64 -11.60
N MET A 309 3.62 -9.36 -11.83
CA MET A 309 4.11 -8.45 -10.79
C MET A 309 3.07 -8.27 -9.68
N SER A 310 1.83 -7.96 -10.05
CA SER A 310 0.74 -7.73 -9.07
C SER A 310 0.47 -8.96 -8.21
N GLN A 311 0.40 -10.15 -8.81
CA GLN A 311 0.19 -11.40 -8.08
C GLN A 311 1.33 -11.70 -7.10
N ALA A 312 2.57 -11.35 -7.44
CA ALA A 312 3.70 -11.46 -6.52
C ALA A 312 3.51 -10.58 -5.27
N TYR A 313 3.14 -9.30 -5.46
CA TYR A 313 2.80 -8.41 -4.35
C TYR A 313 1.60 -8.91 -3.55
N HIS A 314 0.50 -9.30 -4.22
CA HIS A 314 -0.73 -9.75 -3.56
C HIS A 314 -0.48 -10.94 -2.65
N ARG A 315 0.25 -11.95 -3.15
CA ARG A 315 0.58 -13.15 -2.38
C ARG A 315 1.50 -12.81 -1.20
N LEU A 316 2.60 -12.08 -1.46
CA LEU A 316 3.53 -11.70 -0.40
C LEU A 316 2.85 -10.85 0.68
N TYR A 317 2.09 -9.83 0.30
CA TYR A 317 1.46 -8.93 1.26
C TYR A 317 0.37 -9.63 2.08
N ARG A 318 -0.41 -10.49 1.47
CA ARG A 318 -1.38 -11.32 2.19
C ARG A 318 -0.68 -12.28 3.13
N ASP A 319 0.38 -12.94 2.70
CA ASP A 319 0.98 -14.06 3.43
C ASP A 319 2.07 -13.60 4.41
N ARG A 320 2.82 -12.51 4.11
CA ARG A 320 4.03 -12.10 4.85
C ARG A 320 4.16 -10.59 5.12
N LEU A 321 3.06 -9.82 5.02
CA LEU A 321 2.99 -8.44 5.49
C LEU A 321 1.82 -8.26 6.44
N MET A 322 0.60 -8.54 6.01
CA MET A 322 -0.59 -8.53 6.88
C MET A 322 -0.39 -9.47 8.07
N ARG A 323 -0.86 -9.07 9.25
CA ARG A 323 -0.66 -9.80 10.50
C ARG A 323 -1.97 -10.21 11.16
N GLY A 324 -1.84 -11.04 12.19
CA GLY A 324 -2.94 -11.45 13.06
C GLY A 324 -3.94 -12.39 12.39
N LYS A 325 -5.06 -12.57 13.08
CA LYS A 325 -6.15 -13.47 12.69
C LYS A 325 -6.71 -13.18 11.30
N TRP A 326 -6.85 -11.89 10.97
CA TRP A 326 -7.52 -11.44 9.76
C TRP A 326 -6.68 -11.57 8.47
N ARG A 327 -5.41 -11.93 8.58
CA ARG A 327 -4.53 -12.16 7.42
C ARG A 327 -5.13 -13.11 6.37
N ASN A 328 -5.64 -14.25 6.81
CA ASN A 328 -6.14 -15.35 5.97
C ASN A 328 -7.64 -15.62 6.19
N HIS A 329 -8.41 -14.62 6.60
CA HIS A 329 -9.86 -14.76 6.79
C HIS A 329 -10.61 -13.81 5.87
N ALA A 330 -11.65 -14.34 5.24
CA ALA A 330 -12.60 -13.52 4.51
C ALA A 330 -13.29 -12.53 5.45
N ARG A 331 -13.59 -11.33 4.93
CA ARG A 331 -14.17 -10.24 5.70
C ARG A 331 -15.67 -10.43 5.90
N PRO A 332 -16.21 -10.03 7.05
CA PRO A 332 -17.66 -10.01 7.24
C PRO A 332 -18.28 -8.99 6.29
N ILE A 333 -19.46 -9.32 5.75
CA ILE A 333 -20.26 -8.37 4.96
C ILE A 333 -20.78 -7.30 5.92
N LEU A 334 -20.41 -6.04 5.68
CA LEU A 334 -20.75 -4.95 6.59
C LEU A 334 -21.80 -3.99 6.01
N LEU A 335 -22.45 -3.23 6.92
CA LEU A 335 -23.15 -2.00 6.60
C LEU A 335 -22.59 -0.88 7.45
N ASN A 336 -22.14 0.20 6.80
CA ASN A 336 -21.73 1.45 7.45
C ASN A 336 -22.85 2.49 7.32
N ASN A 337 -23.14 3.23 8.41
CA ASN A 337 -24.23 4.20 8.42
C ASN A 337 -23.86 5.59 7.87
N TRP A 338 -22.61 5.86 7.50
CA TRP A 338 -22.20 7.23 7.19
C TRP A 338 -23.07 7.87 6.09
N GLU A 339 -23.12 7.32 4.90
CA GLU A 339 -23.97 7.85 3.83
C GLU A 339 -25.48 7.71 4.08
N ALA A 340 -25.88 6.90 5.06
CA ALA A 340 -27.29 6.78 5.44
C ALA A 340 -27.77 7.90 6.38
N THR A 341 -26.89 8.45 7.22
CA THR A 341 -27.30 9.36 8.30
C THR A 341 -26.45 10.58 8.47
N TYR A 342 -25.16 10.52 8.06
CA TYR A 342 -24.14 11.48 8.48
C TYR A 342 -24.19 11.70 10.00
N PHE A 343 -24.17 12.95 10.48
CA PHE A 343 -24.27 13.28 11.91
C PHE A 343 -25.70 13.21 12.48
N ASP A 344 -26.73 13.08 11.63
CA ASP A 344 -28.13 13.06 12.04
C ASP A 344 -28.60 11.66 12.43
N PHE A 345 -28.24 11.21 13.62
CA PHE A 345 -28.66 9.93 14.17
C PHE A 345 -28.84 9.97 15.70
N ASP A 346 -29.67 9.07 16.17
CA ASP A 346 -29.79 8.65 17.54
C ASP A 346 -29.80 7.11 17.64
N GLU A 347 -29.90 6.58 18.85
CA GLU A 347 -29.88 5.13 19.09
C GLU A 347 -31.01 4.39 18.35
N GLU A 348 -32.23 4.99 18.30
CA GLU A 348 -33.37 4.37 17.64
C GLU A 348 -33.18 4.25 16.12
N LYS A 349 -32.72 5.31 15.48
CA LYS A 349 -32.44 5.34 14.04
C LYS A 349 -31.36 4.30 13.68
N ILE A 350 -30.29 4.22 14.47
CA ILE A 350 -29.25 3.22 14.28
C ILE A 350 -29.77 1.79 14.41
N LEU A 351 -30.58 1.50 15.44
CA LEU A 351 -31.14 0.17 15.63
C LEU A 351 -32.12 -0.21 14.50
N ASN A 352 -32.87 0.75 13.95
CA ASN A 352 -33.74 0.50 12.81
C ASN A 352 -32.95 0.12 11.55
N ILE A 353 -31.83 0.79 11.26
CA ILE A 353 -30.94 0.45 10.13
C ILE A 353 -30.29 -0.93 10.37
N ALA A 354 -29.79 -1.18 11.58
CA ALA A 354 -29.19 -2.47 11.94
C ALA A 354 -30.16 -3.64 11.81
N LYS A 355 -31.44 -3.45 12.21
CA LYS A 355 -32.48 -4.48 12.02
C LYS A 355 -32.73 -4.80 10.56
N LYS A 356 -32.72 -3.80 9.68
CA LYS A 356 -32.86 -4.00 8.22
C LYS A 356 -31.62 -4.68 7.62
N ALA A 357 -30.43 -4.31 8.07
CA ALA A 357 -29.17 -4.97 7.70
C ALA A 357 -29.20 -6.46 8.03
N LYS A 358 -29.68 -6.83 9.23
CA LYS A 358 -29.85 -8.24 9.62
C LYS A 358 -30.85 -8.99 8.74
N GLU A 359 -31.96 -8.37 8.37
CA GLU A 359 -32.99 -8.97 7.51
C GLU A 359 -32.43 -9.40 6.14
N VAL A 360 -31.51 -8.62 5.56
CA VAL A 360 -30.88 -8.94 4.27
C VAL A 360 -29.63 -9.81 4.39
N GLY A 361 -29.22 -10.21 5.60
CA GLY A 361 -28.13 -11.14 5.83
C GLY A 361 -26.75 -10.50 6.00
N VAL A 362 -26.65 -9.18 6.20
CA VAL A 362 -25.41 -8.48 6.64
C VAL A 362 -24.91 -9.06 7.96
N GLU A 363 -23.61 -9.06 8.19
CA GLU A 363 -22.96 -9.73 9.32
C GLU A 363 -22.37 -8.76 10.34
N LEU A 364 -22.06 -7.51 9.92
CA LEU A 364 -21.40 -6.48 10.74
C LEU A 364 -22.07 -5.13 10.51
N PHE A 365 -22.44 -4.44 11.59
CA PHE A 365 -22.90 -3.07 11.56
C PHE A 365 -21.80 -2.14 12.07
N VAL A 366 -21.44 -1.10 11.32
CA VAL A 366 -20.39 -0.12 11.68
C VAL A 366 -21.05 1.23 11.96
N LEU A 367 -20.89 1.73 13.19
CA LEU A 367 -21.25 3.09 13.58
C LEU A 367 -20.11 4.04 13.22
N ASP A 368 -20.36 4.93 12.27
CA ASP A 368 -19.39 5.91 11.78
C ASP A 368 -19.34 7.19 12.65
N ASP A 369 -18.75 8.29 12.17
CA ASP A 369 -18.50 9.54 12.88
C ASP A 369 -19.73 10.12 13.59
N GLY A 370 -19.53 10.73 14.78
CA GLY A 370 -20.56 11.47 15.51
C GLY A 370 -21.08 10.84 16.80
N TRP A 371 -20.50 9.72 17.27
CA TRP A 371 -20.93 9.00 18.49
C TRP A 371 -20.31 9.53 19.80
N PHE A 372 -19.28 10.38 19.74
CA PHE A 372 -18.43 10.78 20.86
C PHE A 372 -18.51 12.26 21.19
N GLY A 373 -18.07 12.64 22.41
CA GLY A 373 -17.99 14.02 22.88
C GLY A 373 -19.25 14.83 22.64
N THR A 374 -19.09 15.99 22.02
CA THR A 374 -20.19 16.86 21.55
C THR A 374 -20.33 16.84 20.02
N ARG A 375 -19.80 15.81 19.36
CA ARG A 375 -19.68 15.67 17.91
C ARG A 375 -21.04 15.60 17.19
N ASN A 376 -21.51 16.73 16.68
CA ASN A 376 -22.72 16.85 15.87
C ASN A 376 -22.45 17.45 14.47
N ASP A 377 -21.22 17.83 14.23
CA ASP A 377 -20.71 18.46 13.02
C ASP A 377 -19.17 18.39 13.02
N ASP A 378 -18.54 18.94 11.99
CA ASP A 378 -17.08 18.95 11.82
C ASP A 378 -16.35 19.94 12.76
N TYR A 379 -17.06 20.81 13.49
CA TYR A 379 -16.47 21.91 14.25
C TYR A 379 -16.00 21.52 15.66
N GLN A 380 -16.39 20.35 16.17
CA GLN A 380 -16.20 20.01 17.57
C GLN A 380 -16.00 18.52 17.83
N GLY A 381 -15.49 18.20 19.00
CA GLY A 381 -15.48 16.87 19.61
C GLY A 381 -14.32 15.96 19.25
N LEU A 382 -13.56 16.18 18.17
CA LEU A 382 -12.37 15.36 17.91
C LEU A 382 -11.35 15.51 19.04
N GLY A 383 -10.81 14.39 19.54
CA GLY A 383 -9.97 14.28 20.71
C GLY A 383 -10.70 13.81 21.97
N ASP A 384 -12.04 13.90 22.00
CA ASP A 384 -12.90 13.58 23.15
C ASP A 384 -13.51 12.17 23.01
N TRP A 385 -12.70 11.13 23.23
CA TRP A 385 -13.10 9.73 23.00
C TRP A 385 -13.95 9.17 24.15
N PHE A 386 -15.09 9.82 24.41
CA PHE A 386 -16.14 9.37 25.33
C PHE A 386 -17.51 9.54 24.68
N VAL A 387 -18.45 8.65 25.02
CA VAL A 387 -19.74 8.57 24.34
C VAL A 387 -20.60 9.83 24.45
N ASN A 388 -21.24 10.25 23.35
CA ASN A 388 -22.29 11.27 23.32
C ASN A 388 -23.59 10.69 23.82
N LYS A 389 -23.89 10.88 25.14
CA LYS A 389 -25.08 10.32 25.76
C LYS A 389 -26.39 10.98 25.31
N ASN A 390 -26.37 12.14 24.65
CA ASN A 390 -27.54 12.72 24.04
C ASN A 390 -28.05 11.94 22.84
N LYS A 391 -27.12 11.40 22.05
CA LYS A 391 -27.43 10.52 20.91
C LYS A 391 -27.59 9.06 21.33
N LEU A 392 -26.73 8.60 22.24
CA LEU A 392 -26.65 7.20 22.69
C LEU A 392 -26.82 7.11 24.20
N PRO A 393 -28.05 7.21 24.71
CA PRO A 393 -28.33 7.28 26.16
C PRO A 393 -27.85 6.04 26.91
N ASN A 394 -27.87 4.87 26.26
CA ASN A 394 -27.37 3.61 26.84
C ASN A 394 -25.86 3.39 26.65
N GLY A 395 -25.16 4.35 26.05
CA GLY A 395 -23.73 4.25 25.73
C GLY A 395 -23.42 3.29 24.60
N ILE A 396 -22.12 3.22 24.21
CA ILE A 396 -21.65 2.25 23.19
C ILE A 396 -21.87 0.82 23.67
N SER A 397 -21.65 0.53 24.95
CA SER A 397 -21.88 -0.79 25.54
C SER A 397 -23.33 -1.24 25.41
N GLY A 398 -24.30 -0.33 25.65
CA GLY A 398 -25.72 -0.65 25.51
C GLY A 398 -26.15 -0.84 24.05
N LEU A 399 -25.64 -0.01 23.15
CA LEU A 399 -25.89 -0.13 21.70
C LEU A 399 -25.29 -1.41 21.12
N SER A 400 -24.01 -1.68 21.38
CA SER A 400 -23.31 -2.86 20.85
C SER A 400 -23.99 -4.16 21.29
N ARG A 401 -24.39 -4.26 22.56
CA ARG A 401 -25.12 -5.43 23.06
C ARG A 401 -26.47 -5.63 22.31
N LYS A 402 -27.26 -4.56 22.07
CA LYS A 402 -28.51 -4.67 21.32
C LYS A 402 -28.31 -5.12 19.89
N ILE A 403 -27.23 -4.68 19.25
CA ILE A 403 -26.86 -5.10 17.89
C ILE A 403 -26.42 -6.57 17.89
N GLU A 404 -25.63 -7.00 18.89
CA GLU A 404 -25.26 -8.41 19.05
C GLU A 404 -26.46 -9.32 19.35
N GLU A 405 -27.43 -8.88 20.14
CA GLU A 405 -28.66 -9.59 20.37
C GLU A 405 -29.50 -9.82 19.09
N MET A 406 -29.32 -8.94 18.07
CA MET A 406 -29.87 -9.16 16.71
C MET A 406 -29.07 -10.16 15.91
N GLY A 407 -27.89 -10.61 16.40
CA GLY A 407 -26.97 -11.51 15.70
C GLY A 407 -26.09 -10.83 14.65
N LEU A 408 -25.79 -9.55 14.83
CA LEU A 408 -24.81 -8.79 14.08
C LEU A 408 -23.56 -8.57 14.93
N LYS A 409 -22.38 -8.49 14.29
CA LYS A 409 -21.19 -7.91 14.91
C LYS A 409 -21.31 -6.40 14.95
N PHE A 410 -20.55 -5.74 15.84
CA PHE A 410 -20.54 -4.29 15.96
C PHE A 410 -19.14 -3.72 15.68
N GLY A 411 -19.10 -2.62 14.92
CA GLY A 411 -17.90 -1.87 14.59
C GLY A 411 -18.05 -0.39 14.93
N LEU A 412 -16.90 0.28 15.07
CA LEU A 412 -16.85 1.68 15.46
C LEU A 412 -15.81 2.44 14.60
N TRP A 413 -16.16 3.67 14.20
CA TRP A 413 -15.26 4.63 13.58
C TRP A 413 -14.51 5.44 14.63
N VAL A 414 -13.24 5.74 14.36
CA VAL A 414 -12.41 6.62 15.17
C VAL A 414 -11.46 7.45 14.28
N GLU A 415 -11.04 8.63 14.77
CA GLU A 415 -10.03 9.50 14.14
C GLU A 415 -9.04 9.99 15.21
N LEU A 416 -8.17 9.10 15.64
CA LEU A 416 -7.38 9.23 16.88
C LEU A 416 -6.28 10.30 16.82
N GLU A 417 -5.84 10.66 15.62
CA GLU A 417 -4.72 11.57 15.37
C GLU A 417 -5.14 13.05 15.27
N MET A 418 -6.46 13.31 15.29
CA MET A 418 -7.00 14.64 15.03
C MET A 418 -7.70 15.21 16.28
N VAL A 419 -7.72 16.54 16.36
CA VAL A 419 -8.34 17.27 17.44
C VAL A 419 -9.03 18.55 16.94
N ASN A 420 -10.20 18.85 17.46
CA ASN A 420 -10.83 20.17 17.29
C ASN A 420 -10.42 21.12 18.43
N LYS A 421 -10.31 22.41 18.16
CA LYS A 421 -10.13 23.42 19.22
C LYS A 421 -11.31 23.48 20.19
N ASN A 422 -12.48 23.12 19.71
CA ASN A 422 -13.66 22.92 20.54
C ASN A 422 -13.76 21.45 21.03
N SER A 423 -12.81 21.05 21.87
CA SER A 423 -12.79 19.76 22.57
C SER A 423 -12.20 19.92 23.97
N ASP A 424 -12.48 19.00 24.87
CA ASP A 424 -11.88 18.96 26.21
C ASP A 424 -10.40 18.63 26.14
N CYS A 425 -10.01 17.75 25.19
CA CYS A 425 -8.64 17.39 24.92
C CYS A 425 -7.78 18.64 24.59
N TYR A 426 -8.24 19.48 23.66
CA TYR A 426 -7.51 20.70 23.31
C TYR A 426 -7.47 21.71 24.46
N ARG A 427 -8.57 21.89 25.19
CA ARG A 427 -8.61 22.80 26.35
C ARG A 427 -7.62 22.38 27.45
N ALA A 428 -7.43 21.08 27.63
CA ALA A 428 -6.48 20.54 28.60
C ALA A 428 -5.03 20.63 28.13
N HIS A 429 -4.80 20.42 26.81
CA HIS A 429 -3.45 20.25 26.23
C HIS A 429 -3.30 21.04 24.90
N PRO A 430 -3.36 22.39 24.92
CA PRO A 430 -3.22 23.18 23.70
C PRO A 430 -1.82 23.10 23.07
N ASP A 431 -0.83 22.65 23.83
CA ASP A 431 0.56 22.42 23.38
C ASP A 431 0.75 21.09 22.62
N TRP A 432 -0.26 20.23 22.57
CA TRP A 432 -0.19 18.98 21.83
C TRP A 432 -0.49 19.11 20.34
N LEU A 433 -0.76 20.29 19.83
CA LEU A 433 -0.91 20.52 18.40
C LEU A 433 0.45 20.52 17.68
N ILE A 434 0.50 19.88 16.53
CA ILE A 434 1.51 20.16 15.52
C ILE A 434 1.25 21.56 14.94
N GLY A 435 2.26 22.43 14.96
CA GLY A 435 2.18 23.78 14.41
C GLY A 435 3.00 24.80 15.20
N ALA A 436 3.61 25.74 14.50
CA ALA A 436 4.47 26.77 15.09
C ALA A 436 3.62 27.81 15.83
N PRO A 437 3.95 28.15 17.11
CA PRO A 437 3.10 28.99 17.97
C PRO A 437 2.93 30.43 17.44
N ASP A 438 3.88 30.95 16.67
CA ASP A 438 3.86 32.33 16.15
C ASP A 438 3.35 32.44 14.71
N ARG A 439 2.71 31.38 14.22
CA ARG A 439 2.16 31.31 12.86
C ARG A 439 0.66 31.03 12.90
N PHE A 440 0.00 31.29 11.77
CA PHE A 440 -1.38 30.85 11.60
C PHE A 440 -1.43 29.32 11.64
N GLU A 441 -2.31 28.77 12.47
CA GLU A 441 -2.53 27.34 12.57
C GLU A 441 -3.58 26.94 11.53
N SER A 442 -3.14 26.38 10.42
CA SER A 442 -4.02 25.89 9.35
C SER A 442 -4.93 24.78 9.87
N HIS A 443 -6.11 24.67 9.31
CA HIS A 443 -7.04 23.58 9.60
C HIS A 443 -7.69 23.05 8.31
N SER A 444 -8.13 21.83 8.34
CA SER A 444 -9.05 21.26 7.35
C SER A 444 -10.24 20.70 8.11
N ARG A 445 -11.48 20.98 7.66
CA ARG A 445 -12.69 20.55 8.38
C ARG A 445 -12.67 20.96 9.88
N HIS A 446 -12.08 22.10 10.19
CA HIS A 446 -11.90 22.64 11.57
C HIS A 446 -11.08 21.74 12.51
N GLN A 447 -10.35 20.78 11.99
CA GLN A 447 -9.49 19.88 12.77
C GLN A 447 -8.00 20.19 12.59
N HIS A 448 -7.22 19.80 13.59
CA HIS A 448 -5.78 19.95 13.70
C HIS A 448 -5.14 18.60 14.03
N VAL A 449 -3.83 18.48 13.78
CA VAL A 449 -3.06 17.27 14.02
C VAL A 449 -2.51 17.24 15.45
N LEU A 450 -2.74 16.17 16.19
CA LEU A 450 -2.07 15.90 17.46
C LEU A 450 -0.61 15.49 17.25
N ASP A 451 0.26 15.89 18.16
CA ASP A 451 1.69 15.60 18.09
C ASP A 451 2.03 14.17 18.53
N PHE A 452 1.81 13.21 17.66
CA PHE A 452 2.17 11.80 17.90
C PHE A 452 3.68 11.54 17.92
N SER A 453 4.53 12.54 17.69
CA SER A 453 5.96 12.43 17.95
C SER A 453 6.28 12.42 19.46
N ARG A 454 5.27 12.70 20.31
CA ARG A 454 5.34 12.77 21.78
C ARG A 454 4.69 11.53 22.39
N PRO A 455 5.44 10.71 23.16
CA PRO A 455 4.89 9.48 23.78
C PRO A 455 3.68 9.72 24.68
N GLU A 456 3.63 10.83 25.41
CA GLU A 456 2.52 11.16 26.31
C GLU A 456 1.18 11.41 25.56
N VAL A 457 1.25 11.87 24.30
CA VAL A 457 0.06 12.02 23.45
C VAL A 457 -0.44 10.64 23.01
N VAL A 458 0.47 9.78 22.59
CA VAL A 458 0.15 8.39 22.23
C VAL A 458 -0.45 7.64 23.42
N ASP A 459 0.12 7.79 24.62
CA ASP A 459 -0.38 7.16 25.86
C ASP A 459 -1.81 7.62 26.20
N PHE A 460 -2.07 8.93 26.15
CA PHE A 460 -3.39 9.48 26.41
C PHE A 460 -4.45 8.93 25.46
N ILE A 461 -4.16 8.90 24.16
CA ILE A 461 -5.07 8.37 23.16
C ILE A 461 -5.27 6.86 23.32
N TYR A 462 -4.19 6.11 23.58
CA TYR A 462 -4.27 4.68 23.85
C TYR A 462 -5.18 4.36 25.05
N ASP A 463 -5.02 5.06 26.17
CA ASP A 463 -5.82 4.84 27.36
C ASP A 463 -7.31 5.20 27.11
N SER A 464 -7.55 6.30 26.40
CA SER A 464 -8.91 6.77 26.10
C SER A 464 -9.68 5.78 25.24
N ILE A 465 -9.09 5.32 24.13
CA ILE A 465 -9.79 4.41 23.21
C ILE A 465 -9.86 2.98 23.74
N SER A 466 -8.81 2.51 24.44
CA SER A 466 -8.81 1.19 25.07
C SER A 466 -9.98 1.02 26.04
N LYS A 467 -10.30 2.06 26.81
CA LYS A 467 -11.44 2.05 27.72
C LYS A 467 -12.77 1.87 26.98
N VAL A 468 -12.97 2.55 25.86
CA VAL A 468 -14.18 2.40 25.03
C VAL A 468 -14.31 0.97 24.50
N ILE A 469 -13.18 0.41 24.03
CA ILE A 469 -13.14 -0.95 23.49
C ILE A 469 -13.46 -1.98 24.58
N GLU A 470 -12.88 -1.85 25.77
CA GLU A 470 -13.08 -2.79 26.89
C GLU A 470 -14.50 -2.76 27.47
N GLU A 471 -15.13 -1.60 27.45
CA GLU A 471 -16.50 -1.44 27.97
C GLU A 471 -17.57 -1.90 26.96
N SER A 472 -17.19 -2.33 25.74
CA SER A 472 -18.11 -2.56 24.63
C SER A 472 -17.75 -3.79 23.82
N SER A 473 -18.73 -4.41 23.15
CA SER A 473 -18.51 -5.56 22.25
C SER A 473 -18.12 -5.08 20.85
N ILE A 474 -16.89 -4.62 20.68
CA ILE A 474 -16.36 -4.14 19.39
C ILE A 474 -15.57 -5.24 18.71
N SER A 475 -15.89 -5.55 17.46
CA SER A 475 -15.17 -6.53 16.61
C SER A 475 -14.51 -5.92 15.38
N TYR A 476 -14.73 -4.61 15.15
CA TYR A 476 -14.20 -3.88 14.01
C TYR A 476 -13.96 -2.41 14.37
N ILE A 477 -12.85 -1.86 13.90
CA ILE A 477 -12.53 -0.44 14.03
C ILE A 477 -12.13 0.11 12.67
N LYS A 478 -12.86 1.15 12.20
CA LYS A 478 -12.44 2.01 11.08
C LYS A 478 -11.69 3.19 11.67
N TRP A 479 -10.36 3.21 11.46
CA TRP A 479 -9.51 4.30 11.93
C TRP A 479 -9.19 5.25 10.80
N ASP A 480 -9.75 6.45 10.88
CA ASP A 480 -9.65 7.50 9.88
C ASP A 480 -8.57 8.54 10.21
N MET A 481 -8.18 9.32 9.20
CA MET A 481 -7.26 10.45 9.30
C MET A 481 -7.58 11.45 8.18
N ASN A 482 -8.21 12.58 8.49
CA ASN A 482 -8.80 13.46 7.48
C ASN A 482 -8.04 14.79 7.29
N ARG A 483 -6.76 14.84 7.69
CA ARG A 483 -5.96 16.05 7.54
C ARG A 483 -4.48 15.75 7.34
N TYR A 484 -3.89 16.36 6.32
CA TYR A 484 -2.45 16.41 6.15
C TYR A 484 -1.77 17.38 7.12
N MET A 485 -0.48 17.20 7.38
CA MET A 485 0.32 18.06 8.24
C MET A 485 0.84 19.25 7.42
N SER A 486 0.32 20.44 7.67
CA SER A 486 0.67 21.66 6.93
C SER A 486 1.87 22.41 7.52
N GLU A 487 1.98 22.47 8.84
CA GLU A 487 3.07 23.12 9.56
C GLU A 487 3.79 22.11 10.48
N PRO A 488 4.77 21.34 9.95
CA PRO A 488 5.41 20.26 10.69
C PRO A 488 6.38 20.75 11.76
N PHE A 489 5.85 21.28 12.84
CA PHE A 489 6.60 21.77 13.99
C PHE A 489 6.04 21.16 15.27
N SER A 490 6.86 20.41 16.01
CA SER A 490 6.53 19.87 17.32
C SER A 490 6.89 20.91 18.41
N ARG A 491 5.89 21.28 19.22
CA ARG A 491 6.12 22.19 20.37
C ARG A 491 6.88 21.52 21.50
N GLY A 492 6.95 20.19 21.48
CA GLY A 492 7.70 19.39 22.44
C GLY A 492 9.16 19.09 22.04
N ALA A 493 9.53 19.37 20.77
CA ALA A 493 10.87 19.07 20.27
C ALA A 493 11.82 20.27 20.37
N SER A 494 13.11 19.98 20.56
CA SER A 494 14.17 21.00 20.48
C SER A 494 14.34 21.52 19.05
N ALA A 495 15.00 22.66 18.88
CA ALA A 495 15.29 23.20 17.54
C ALA A 495 16.12 22.22 16.68
N ALA A 496 17.01 21.42 17.28
CA ALA A 496 17.82 20.42 16.60
C ALA A 496 17.00 19.19 16.16
N ASP A 497 15.87 18.92 16.83
CA ASP A 497 15.05 17.73 16.61
C ASP A 497 13.82 17.99 15.70
N GLN A 498 13.59 19.23 15.25
CA GLN A 498 12.42 19.54 14.42
C GLN A 498 12.38 18.72 13.12
N GLY A 499 13.53 18.42 12.52
CA GLY A 499 13.61 17.56 11.33
C GLY A 499 13.24 16.10 11.57
N LYS A 500 13.12 15.66 12.84
CA LYS A 500 12.66 14.32 13.21
C LYS A 500 11.12 14.23 13.30
N THR A 501 10.41 15.34 13.38
CA THR A 501 8.99 15.42 13.75
C THR A 501 8.10 14.53 12.88
N MET A 502 8.19 14.64 11.55
CA MET A 502 7.31 13.89 10.65
C MET A 502 7.56 12.38 10.73
N HIS A 503 8.82 11.95 10.80
CA HIS A 503 9.13 10.53 10.94
C HIS A 503 8.71 10.00 12.31
N LYS A 504 9.01 10.73 13.41
CA LYS A 504 8.57 10.36 14.77
C LYS A 504 7.06 10.31 14.91
N TYR A 505 6.33 11.19 14.21
CA TYR A 505 4.86 11.14 14.17
C TYR A 505 4.37 9.78 13.64
N ILE A 506 4.91 9.32 12.51
CA ILE A 506 4.56 8.03 11.94
C ILE A 506 4.95 6.86 12.85
N LEU A 507 6.11 6.95 13.51
CA LEU A 507 6.50 5.94 14.53
C LEU A 507 5.51 5.91 15.69
N GLY A 508 4.98 7.05 16.14
CA GLY A 508 3.93 7.13 17.15
C GLY A 508 2.61 6.51 16.70
N VAL A 509 2.24 6.69 15.44
CA VAL A 509 1.06 6.02 14.84
C VAL A 509 1.27 4.49 14.84
N TYR A 510 2.44 4.01 14.43
CA TYR A 510 2.78 2.59 14.44
C TYR A 510 2.81 1.99 15.85
N GLU A 511 3.32 2.74 16.83
CA GLU A 511 3.31 2.35 18.24
C GLU A 511 1.88 2.17 18.75
N LEU A 512 0.98 3.12 18.46
CA LEU A 512 -0.42 3.03 18.87
C LEU A 512 -1.12 1.83 18.23
N TYR A 513 -0.92 1.61 16.93
CA TYR A 513 -1.44 0.42 16.24
C TYR A 513 -0.89 -0.88 16.83
N THR A 514 0.43 -0.93 17.11
CA THR A 514 1.07 -2.11 17.73
C THR A 514 0.38 -2.45 19.05
N ARG A 515 0.26 -1.48 19.93
CA ARG A 515 -0.34 -1.67 21.27
C ARG A 515 -1.82 -2.09 21.18
N LEU A 516 -2.59 -1.48 20.27
CA LEU A 516 -4.02 -1.82 20.11
C LEU A 516 -4.20 -3.22 19.49
N THR A 517 -3.43 -3.56 18.46
CA THR A 517 -3.55 -4.87 17.80
C THR A 517 -3.02 -6.02 18.67
N GLU A 518 -2.04 -5.78 19.54
CA GLU A 518 -1.56 -6.76 20.52
C GLU A 518 -2.56 -6.96 21.67
N ARG A 519 -3.21 -5.89 22.14
CA ARG A 519 -4.20 -5.97 23.22
C ARG A 519 -5.53 -6.55 22.75
N PHE A 520 -5.95 -6.22 21.51
CA PHE A 520 -7.23 -6.60 20.94
C PHE A 520 -7.07 -7.38 19.62
N PRO A 521 -6.44 -8.56 19.63
CA PRO A 521 -6.04 -9.28 18.43
C PRO A 521 -7.21 -9.82 17.58
N ASP A 522 -8.40 -9.85 18.12
CA ASP A 522 -9.61 -10.31 17.43
C ASP A 522 -10.33 -9.19 16.65
N ILE A 523 -10.00 -7.93 16.92
CA ILE A 523 -10.59 -6.79 16.22
C ILE A 523 -10.03 -6.69 14.81
N LEU A 524 -10.90 -6.52 13.82
CA LEU A 524 -10.52 -6.16 12.46
C LEU A 524 -10.34 -4.64 12.38
N PHE A 525 -9.12 -4.19 12.15
CA PHE A 525 -8.85 -2.79 11.88
C PHE A 525 -8.93 -2.51 10.38
N GLU A 526 -9.65 -1.45 10.01
CA GLU A 526 -9.63 -0.83 8.69
C GLU A 526 -8.94 0.53 8.78
N SER A 527 -7.93 0.77 7.96
CA SER A 527 -7.34 2.10 7.81
C SER A 527 -8.19 2.94 6.85
N CYS A 528 -8.41 4.18 7.21
CA CYS A 528 -9.02 5.20 6.35
C CYS A 528 -8.18 6.49 6.44
N ALA A 529 -8.18 7.30 5.38
CA ALA A 529 -7.54 8.60 5.40
C ALA A 529 -8.21 9.47 4.33
N SER A 530 -9.39 10.03 4.62
CA SER A 530 -10.28 10.59 3.60
C SER A 530 -10.35 9.64 2.40
N GLY A 531 -10.76 8.41 2.64
CA GLY A 531 -10.61 7.32 1.68
C GLY A 531 -9.21 6.73 1.68
N GLY A 532 -8.58 6.70 0.52
CA GLY A 532 -7.35 5.95 0.26
C GLY A 532 -6.04 6.72 0.37
N ALA A 533 -5.98 7.88 1.03
CA ALA A 533 -4.75 8.68 1.10
C ALA A 533 -3.61 7.98 1.87
N ARG A 534 -3.92 7.02 2.73
CA ARG A 534 -2.94 6.21 3.49
C ARG A 534 -3.10 4.71 3.17
N PHE A 535 -3.47 4.41 1.93
CA PHE A 535 -3.47 3.04 1.43
C PHE A 535 -2.06 2.67 0.98
N ASP A 536 -1.27 2.14 1.89
CA ASP A 536 0.14 1.81 1.71
C ASP A 536 0.52 0.53 2.46
N PRO A 537 1.68 -0.08 2.16
CA PRO A 537 2.08 -1.32 2.81
C PRO A 537 2.40 -1.17 4.30
N GLY A 538 2.77 0.05 4.74
CA GLY A 538 2.99 0.32 6.17
C GLY A 538 1.71 0.15 6.98
N MET A 539 0.59 0.68 6.49
CA MET A 539 -0.72 0.48 7.15
C MET A 539 -1.21 -0.95 7.04
N LEU A 540 -1.01 -1.63 5.89
CA LEU A 540 -1.45 -3.03 5.73
C LEU A 540 -0.84 -3.99 6.74
N TYR A 541 0.33 -3.68 7.28
CA TYR A 541 0.97 -4.48 8.33
C TYR A 541 0.11 -4.56 9.60
N PHE A 542 -0.62 -3.48 9.93
CA PHE A 542 -1.45 -3.36 11.14
C PHE A 542 -2.94 -3.55 10.83
N ALA A 543 -3.42 -2.88 9.80
CA ALA A 543 -4.81 -2.88 9.35
C ALA A 543 -4.89 -3.61 8.00
N PRO A 544 -5.30 -4.90 8.00
CA PRO A 544 -5.28 -5.73 6.79
C PRO A 544 -6.39 -5.39 5.79
N GLN A 545 -7.03 -4.26 5.98
CA GLN A 545 -8.09 -3.68 5.15
C GLN A 545 -7.97 -2.16 5.18
N THR A 546 -8.26 -1.50 4.04
CA THR A 546 -8.25 -0.04 3.93
C THR A 546 -9.50 0.42 3.17
N TRP A 547 -10.14 1.50 3.63
CA TRP A 547 -11.16 2.18 2.86
C TRP A 547 -10.55 2.73 1.58
N THR A 548 -10.94 2.17 0.45
CA THR A 548 -10.21 2.36 -0.83
C THR A 548 -10.34 3.79 -1.36
N SER A 549 -11.53 4.39 -1.21
CA SER A 549 -11.83 5.76 -1.62
C SER A 549 -13.16 6.20 -1.03
N ASP A 550 -13.30 7.49 -0.71
CA ASP A 550 -14.58 8.11 -0.38
C ASP A 550 -15.53 8.20 -1.57
N ASP A 551 -15.00 8.04 -2.79
CA ASP A 551 -15.85 7.90 -3.97
C ASP A 551 -16.45 6.50 -4.01
N THR A 552 -17.77 6.42 -3.78
CA THR A 552 -18.55 5.18 -3.78
C THR A 552 -19.26 4.92 -5.10
N ASP A 553 -19.07 5.80 -6.11
CA ASP A 553 -19.63 5.60 -7.46
C ASP A 553 -19.00 4.39 -8.16
N ALA A 554 -19.83 3.44 -8.59
CA ALA A 554 -19.36 2.19 -9.18
C ALA A 554 -18.46 2.40 -10.43
N ALA A 555 -18.77 3.36 -11.29
CA ALA A 555 -18.00 3.61 -12.51
C ALA A 555 -16.62 4.26 -12.22
N GLU A 556 -16.49 5.06 -11.17
CA GLU A 556 -15.18 5.55 -10.72
C GLU A 556 -14.42 4.49 -9.95
N ARG A 557 -15.11 3.66 -9.17
CA ARG A 557 -14.49 2.51 -8.48
C ARG A 557 -13.85 1.51 -9.45
N GLU A 558 -14.35 1.36 -10.68
CA GLU A 558 -13.65 0.57 -11.70
C GLU A 558 -12.20 1.03 -11.90
N LYS A 559 -11.96 2.36 -11.98
CA LYS A 559 -10.61 2.91 -12.16
C LYS A 559 -9.78 2.81 -10.87
N ILE A 560 -10.39 3.16 -9.74
CA ILE A 560 -9.72 3.18 -8.44
C ILE A 560 -9.29 1.77 -8.02
N GLN A 561 -10.19 0.78 -8.13
CA GLN A 561 -9.89 -0.61 -7.77
C GLN A 561 -8.91 -1.26 -8.75
N TYR A 562 -9.04 -0.98 -10.06
CA TYR A 562 -8.08 -1.43 -11.06
C TYR A 562 -6.66 -0.92 -10.76
N GLY A 563 -6.49 0.39 -10.52
CA GLY A 563 -5.19 0.96 -10.17
C GLY A 563 -4.65 0.42 -8.85
N THR A 564 -5.51 0.29 -7.82
CA THR A 564 -5.13 -0.27 -6.52
C THR A 564 -4.61 -1.70 -6.65
N SER A 565 -5.20 -2.51 -7.55
CA SER A 565 -4.80 -3.91 -7.80
C SER A 565 -3.39 -4.09 -8.38
N PHE A 566 -2.69 -3.02 -8.77
CA PHE A 566 -1.30 -3.14 -9.21
C PHE A 566 -0.37 -3.63 -8.10
N VAL A 567 -0.69 -3.27 -6.85
CA VAL A 567 0.16 -3.56 -5.68
C VAL A 567 -0.60 -4.31 -4.59
N TYR A 568 -1.86 -3.95 -4.35
CA TYR A 568 -2.59 -4.38 -3.16
C TYR A 568 -3.56 -5.51 -3.46
N PRO A 569 -3.60 -6.58 -2.62
CA PRO A 569 -4.55 -7.67 -2.78
C PRO A 569 -5.98 -7.17 -2.56
N ILE A 570 -6.94 -7.69 -3.33
CA ILE A 570 -8.34 -7.22 -3.29
C ILE A 570 -9.00 -7.40 -1.92
N VAL A 571 -8.55 -8.35 -1.10
CA VAL A 571 -9.00 -8.51 0.30
C VAL A 571 -8.69 -7.31 1.19
N SER A 572 -7.81 -6.41 0.75
CA SER A 572 -7.47 -5.18 1.47
C SER A 572 -8.28 -3.97 1.02
N MET A 573 -9.11 -4.10 -0.02
CA MET A 573 -9.84 -2.99 -0.62
C MET A 573 -11.27 -2.91 -0.08
N GLY A 574 -11.59 -1.95 0.79
CA GLY A 574 -12.96 -1.63 1.18
C GLY A 574 -13.80 -1.25 -0.04
N SER A 575 -14.90 -1.98 -0.29
CA SER A 575 -15.74 -1.79 -1.48
C SER A 575 -17.21 -1.98 -1.14
N HIS A 576 -17.98 -0.89 -1.20
CA HIS A 576 -19.36 -0.86 -0.75
C HIS A 576 -20.33 -0.49 -1.88
N VAL A 577 -21.55 -1.04 -1.78
CA VAL A 577 -22.71 -0.63 -2.55
C VAL A 577 -23.30 0.61 -1.88
N SER A 578 -23.31 1.74 -2.59
CA SER A 578 -23.78 3.03 -2.10
C SER A 578 -25.18 3.39 -2.59
N ALA A 579 -25.73 4.47 -2.07
CA ALA A 579 -26.99 5.06 -2.53
C ALA A 579 -26.88 5.64 -3.94
N VAL A 580 -28.01 5.81 -4.62
CA VAL A 580 -28.13 6.58 -5.86
C VAL A 580 -29.28 7.58 -5.74
N PRO A 581 -29.14 8.80 -6.32
CA PRO A 581 -27.92 9.33 -6.95
C PRO A 581 -26.72 9.34 -6.03
N ASN A 582 -25.53 8.99 -6.56
CA ASN A 582 -24.29 8.96 -5.78
C ASN A 582 -23.99 10.31 -5.13
N HIS A 583 -23.50 10.32 -3.90
CA HIS A 583 -23.30 11.54 -3.12
C HIS A 583 -22.18 12.45 -3.67
N GLN A 584 -21.13 11.88 -4.29
CA GLN A 584 -20.01 12.64 -4.86
C GLN A 584 -20.33 13.16 -6.27
N LEU A 585 -20.87 12.29 -7.14
CA LEU A 585 -21.00 12.55 -8.58
C LEU A 585 -22.44 12.74 -9.07
N HIS A 586 -23.44 12.53 -8.21
CA HIS A 586 -24.87 12.57 -8.55
C HIS A 586 -25.27 11.63 -9.70
N ARG A 587 -24.48 10.58 -9.95
CA ARG A 587 -24.73 9.57 -10.95
C ARG A 587 -25.67 8.50 -10.41
N THR A 588 -26.52 7.97 -11.29
CA THR A 588 -27.38 6.83 -11.00
C THR A 588 -26.89 5.63 -11.79
N THR A 589 -26.46 4.58 -11.09
CA THR A 589 -26.03 3.31 -11.68
C THR A 589 -26.94 2.18 -11.20
N PRO A 590 -27.13 1.10 -12.01
CA PRO A 590 -27.92 -0.06 -11.60
C PRO A 590 -27.41 -0.67 -10.29
N LEU A 591 -28.32 -1.19 -9.46
CA LEU A 591 -27.96 -1.85 -8.19
C LEU A 591 -27.06 -3.07 -8.43
N SER A 592 -27.34 -3.84 -9.52
CA SER A 592 -26.50 -4.95 -9.96
C SER A 592 -25.06 -4.52 -10.29
N THR A 593 -24.88 -3.42 -11.01
CA THR A 593 -23.53 -2.92 -11.37
C THR A 593 -22.77 -2.45 -10.14
N ARG A 594 -23.43 -1.77 -9.19
CA ARG A 594 -22.80 -1.39 -7.91
C ARG A 594 -22.27 -2.61 -7.16
N ALA A 595 -23.07 -3.68 -7.10
CA ALA A 595 -22.66 -4.93 -6.45
C ALA A 595 -21.56 -5.65 -7.24
N ASN A 596 -21.69 -5.76 -8.57
CA ASN A 596 -20.71 -6.44 -9.41
C ASN A 596 -19.31 -5.83 -9.33
N VAL A 597 -19.20 -4.51 -9.14
CA VAL A 597 -17.91 -3.84 -8.84
C VAL A 597 -17.47 -4.12 -7.41
N ALA A 598 -18.38 -4.01 -6.44
CA ALA A 598 -18.08 -4.16 -5.03
C ALA A 598 -17.64 -5.59 -4.62
N TYR A 599 -18.06 -6.63 -5.34
CA TYR A 599 -17.64 -8.01 -5.07
C TYR A 599 -16.12 -8.21 -5.13
N PHE A 600 -15.41 -7.43 -5.94
CA PHE A 600 -13.95 -7.51 -6.04
C PHE A 600 -13.25 -6.63 -4.99
N GLY A 601 -13.56 -6.87 -3.73
CA GLY A 601 -13.03 -6.21 -2.56
C GLY A 601 -13.61 -6.79 -1.27
N THR A 602 -13.54 -6.02 -0.18
CA THR A 602 -14.24 -6.33 1.07
C THR A 602 -15.65 -5.76 0.98
N PHE A 603 -16.58 -6.63 0.62
CA PHE A 603 -17.93 -6.27 0.24
C PHE A 603 -18.77 -5.74 1.41
N GLY A 604 -19.50 -4.68 1.17
CA GLY A 604 -20.43 -4.11 2.13
C GLY A 604 -21.43 -3.14 1.51
N TYR A 605 -22.20 -2.47 2.37
CA TYR A 605 -23.19 -1.48 2.02
C TYR A 605 -22.94 -0.16 2.77
N GLU A 606 -23.18 0.95 2.10
CA GLU A 606 -23.09 2.29 2.68
C GLU A 606 -24.29 3.12 2.20
N LEU A 607 -25.48 2.77 2.70
CA LEU A 607 -26.75 3.38 2.35
C LEU A 607 -27.84 3.03 3.40
N ASP A 608 -28.95 3.74 3.40
CA ASP A 608 -30.12 3.37 4.20
C ASP A 608 -30.98 2.33 3.47
N LEU A 609 -30.86 1.07 3.89
CA LEU A 609 -31.64 -0.05 3.33
C LEU A 609 -33.17 0.12 3.50
N ASN A 610 -33.63 0.96 4.44
CA ASN A 610 -35.08 1.22 4.63
C ASN A 610 -35.69 2.04 3.49
N LEU A 611 -34.86 2.70 2.67
CA LEU A 611 -35.30 3.50 1.54
C LEU A 611 -35.45 2.67 0.24
N LEU A 612 -34.99 1.42 0.24
CA LEU A 612 -35.07 0.53 -0.91
C LEU A 612 -36.47 -0.06 -1.09
N SER A 613 -36.89 -0.25 -2.34
CA SER A 613 -38.10 -0.97 -2.68
C SER A 613 -38.03 -2.46 -2.30
N ALA A 614 -39.15 -3.14 -2.18
CA ALA A 614 -39.19 -4.56 -1.90
C ALA A 614 -38.41 -5.41 -2.93
N LYS A 615 -38.41 -5.00 -4.21
CA LYS A 615 -37.64 -5.67 -5.27
C LYS A 615 -36.14 -5.50 -5.06
N GLU A 616 -35.68 -4.29 -4.72
CA GLU A 616 -34.27 -4.03 -4.45
C GLU A 616 -33.80 -4.77 -3.18
N ILE A 617 -34.64 -4.91 -2.16
CA ILE A 617 -34.33 -5.71 -0.96
C ILE A 617 -34.10 -7.18 -1.32
N GLU A 618 -34.92 -7.77 -2.19
CA GLU A 618 -34.69 -9.16 -2.65
C GLU A 618 -33.40 -9.26 -3.48
N GLU A 619 -33.08 -8.25 -4.28
CA GLU A 619 -31.80 -8.19 -5.00
C GLU A 619 -30.61 -8.09 -4.02
N VAL A 620 -30.71 -7.27 -2.98
CA VAL A 620 -29.67 -7.16 -1.93
C VAL A 620 -29.47 -8.50 -1.22
N LYS A 621 -30.54 -9.24 -0.88
CA LYS A 621 -30.41 -10.58 -0.29
C LYS A 621 -29.64 -11.54 -1.20
N ALA A 622 -29.95 -11.55 -2.50
CA ALA A 622 -29.23 -12.37 -3.47
C ALA A 622 -27.75 -11.94 -3.59
N GLN A 623 -27.45 -10.66 -3.53
CA GLN A 623 -26.08 -10.14 -3.54
C GLN A 623 -25.30 -10.61 -2.30
N VAL A 624 -25.89 -10.56 -1.13
CA VAL A 624 -25.28 -11.04 0.12
C VAL A 624 -25.01 -12.54 0.07
N GLU A 625 -25.96 -13.33 -0.44
CA GLU A 625 -25.80 -14.78 -0.60
C GLU A 625 -24.67 -15.12 -1.59
N PHE A 626 -24.64 -14.45 -2.75
CA PHE A 626 -23.57 -14.60 -3.73
C PHE A 626 -22.20 -14.34 -3.11
N MET A 627 -22.07 -13.24 -2.36
CA MET A 627 -20.79 -12.93 -1.72
C MET A 627 -20.41 -13.94 -0.65
N LYS A 628 -21.35 -14.45 0.14
CA LYS A 628 -21.08 -15.52 1.12
C LYS A 628 -20.58 -16.81 0.47
N GLU A 629 -21.12 -17.15 -0.69
CA GLU A 629 -20.72 -18.34 -1.45
C GLU A 629 -19.32 -18.20 -2.06
N HIS A 630 -18.94 -17.00 -2.54
CA HIS A 630 -17.73 -16.83 -3.35
C HIS A 630 -16.62 -16.03 -2.62
N ARG A 631 -16.84 -15.52 -1.40
CA ARG A 631 -15.87 -14.64 -0.73
C ARG A 631 -14.52 -15.29 -0.44
N ASP A 632 -14.48 -16.59 -0.14
CA ASP A 632 -13.22 -17.30 0.13
C ASP A 632 -12.38 -17.36 -1.16
N LEU A 633 -12.99 -17.69 -2.31
CA LEU A 633 -12.35 -17.63 -3.61
C LEU A 633 -11.84 -16.21 -3.90
N ILE A 634 -12.72 -15.20 -3.76
CA ILE A 634 -12.42 -13.82 -4.15
C ILE A 634 -11.36 -13.20 -3.25
N GLN A 635 -11.47 -13.36 -1.93
CA GLN A 635 -10.67 -12.63 -0.96
C GLN A 635 -9.42 -13.37 -0.48
N VAL A 636 -9.48 -14.71 -0.40
CA VAL A 636 -8.44 -15.52 0.27
C VAL A 636 -7.66 -16.40 -0.68
N GLU A 637 -8.35 -17.19 -1.51
CA GLU A 637 -7.75 -18.30 -2.25
C GLU A 637 -7.31 -17.93 -3.67
N GLY A 638 -7.95 -16.92 -4.28
CA GLY A 638 -7.79 -16.61 -5.68
C GLY A 638 -6.64 -15.66 -6.01
N ASP A 639 -6.20 -15.76 -7.25
CA ASP A 639 -5.31 -14.81 -7.91
C ASP A 639 -6.13 -13.86 -8.78
N PHE A 640 -5.84 -12.57 -8.67
CA PHE A 640 -6.52 -11.53 -9.43
C PHE A 640 -5.84 -11.30 -10.78
N TYR A 641 -6.65 -11.16 -11.85
CA TYR A 641 -6.22 -10.87 -13.20
C TYR A 641 -6.97 -9.63 -13.75
N ARG A 642 -6.24 -8.63 -14.20
CA ARG A 642 -6.78 -7.56 -15.03
C ARG A 642 -6.90 -8.05 -16.47
N ILE A 643 -8.02 -7.76 -17.13
CA ILE A 643 -8.31 -8.20 -18.50
C ILE A 643 -8.44 -7.00 -19.44
N LEU A 644 -9.28 -6.03 -19.08
CA LEU A 644 -9.51 -4.80 -19.84
C LEU A 644 -9.33 -3.59 -18.93
N SER A 645 -8.54 -2.63 -19.38
CA SER A 645 -8.20 -1.44 -18.61
C SER A 645 -9.26 -0.33 -18.75
N PRO A 646 -9.80 0.19 -17.65
CA PRO A 646 -10.71 1.34 -17.67
C PRO A 646 -10.04 2.64 -18.12
N PHE A 647 -8.71 2.65 -18.25
CA PHE A 647 -7.94 3.80 -18.74
C PHE A 647 -7.72 3.80 -20.25
N GLU A 648 -7.93 2.66 -20.92
CA GLU A 648 -7.70 2.48 -22.35
C GLU A 648 -8.97 2.48 -23.20
N GLY A 649 -10.14 2.32 -22.55
CA GLY A 649 -11.39 2.20 -23.27
C GLY A 649 -12.63 2.47 -22.45
N ASN A 650 -13.77 2.07 -23.02
CA ASN A 650 -15.09 2.18 -22.40
C ASN A 650 -15.43 0.94 -21.54
N ASP A 651 -14.72 -0.14 -21.80
CA ASP A 651 -14.98 -1.45 -21.22
C ASP A 651 -13.92 -1.77 -20.18
N THR A 652 -14.34 -2.30 -19.03
CA THR A 652 -13.48 -2.80 -17.98
C THR A 652 -13.73 -4.27 -17.78
N ALA A 653 -12.70 -5.06 -17.49
CA ALA A 653 -12.88 -6.44 -17.05
C ALA A 653 -11.72 -6.91 -16.18
N TRP A 654 -12.07 -7.72 -15.22
CA TRP A 654 -11.14 -8.41 -14.33
C TRP A 654 -11.73 -9.73 -13.85
N MET A 655 -10.90 -10.57 -13.26
CA MET A 655 -11.35 -11.84 -12.70
C MET A 655 -10.45 -12.31 -11.55
N VAL A 656 -11.02 -13.21 -10.75
CA VAL A 656 -10.30 -13.99 -9.75
C VAL A 656 -10.37 -15.45 -10.12
N VAL A 657 -9.25 -16.14 -10.07
CA VAL A 657 -9.15 -17.60 -10.37
C VAL A 657 -8.55 -18.28 -9.15
N SER A 658 -9.16 -19.39 -8.69
CA SER A 658 -8.60 -20.21 -7.61
C SER A 658 -7.21 -20.73 -7.99
N ARG A 659 -6.34 -20.92 -6.98
CA ARG A 659 -4.96 -21.39 -7.22
C ARG A 659 -4.92 -22.80 -7.85
N ASP A 660 -5.92 -23.63 -7.57
CA ASP A 660 -6.10 -24.95 -8.19
C ASP A 660 -6.78 -24.90 -9.56
N LYS A 661 -7.15 -23.69 -10.03
CA LYS A 661 -7.81 -23.37 -11.30
C LYS A 661 -9.18 -24.01 -11.50
N LYS A 662 -9.83 -24.46 -10.43
CA LYS A 662 -11.15 -25.12 -10.53
C LYS A 662 -12.32 -24.15 -10.52
N GLN A 663 -12.14 -22.97 -9.95
CA GLN A 663 -13.19 -21.97 -9.82
C GLN A 663 -12.68 -20.58 -10.23
N ALA A 664 -13.56 -19.78 -10.82
CA ALA A 664 -13.28 -18.39 -11.08
C ALA A 664 -14.56 -17.53 -11.07
N VAL A 665 -14.40 -16.26 -10.76
CA VAL A 665 -15.44 -15.23 -10.91
C VAL A 665 -14.85 -14.10 -11.74
N ALA A 666 -15.59 -13.64 -12.79
CA ALA A 666 -15.18 -12.53 -13.63
C ALA A 666 -16.26 -11.48 -13.74
N GLY A 667 -15.85 -10.21 -13.72
CA GLY A 667 -16.70 -9.04 -13.97
C GLY A 667 -16.35 -8.38 -15.30
N TYR A 668 -17.37 -8.05 -16.07
CA TYR A 668 -17.28 -7.20 -17.26
C TYR A 668 -18.19 -5.99 -17.07
N TYR A 669 -17.70 -4.81 -17.41
CA TYR A 669 -18.38 -3.53 -17.21
C TYR A 669 -18.29 -2.68 -18.47
N GLU A 670 -19.43 -2.18 -18.97
CA GLU A 670 -19.55 -1.22 -20.06
C GLU A 670 -20.08 0.11 -19.50
N ARG A 671 -19.26 1.16 -19.52
CA ARG A 671 -19.63 2.45 -18.89
C ARG A 671 -20.70 3.19 -19.69
N LEU A 672 -20.50 3.36 -20.98
CA LEU A 672 -21.45 4.06 -21.85
C LEU A 672 -21.88 3.14 -22.99
N ASN A 673 -23.19 2.99 -23.16
CA ASN A 673 -23.74 2.24 -24.28
C ASN A 673 -23.42 2.97 -25.59
N LYS A 674 -22.87 2.25 -26.56
CA LYS A 674 -22.46 2.81 -27.87
C LYS A 674 -23.42 2.46 -28.97
N VAL A 675 -23.78 3.48 -29.76
CA VAL A 675 -24.55 3.25 -31.00
C VAL A 675 -23.70 2.43 -31.98
N ASN A 676 -24.26 1.33 -32.47
CA ASN A 676 -23.65 0.50 -33.50
C ASN A 676 -22.22 0.03 -33.12
N ALA A 677 -22.06 -0.44 -31.88
CA ALA A 677 -20.79 -0.89 -31.38
C ALA A 677 -20.25 -2.10 -32.14
N SER A 678 -18.93 -2.22 -32.17
CA SER A 678 -18.24 -3.39 -32.77
C SER A 678 -18.44 -4.65 -31.93
N TRP A 679 -18.19 -5.80 -32.56
CA TRP A 679 -18.17 -7.08 -31.85
C TRP A 679 -17.13 -7.08 -30.75
N MET A 680 -17.48 -7.58 -29.55
CA MET A 680 -16.61 -7.72 -28.39
C MET A 680 -16.57 -9.19 -27.96
N ARG A 681 -15.38 -9.68 -27.61
CA ARG A 681 -15.18 -10.98 -26.99
C ARG A 681 -14.40 -10.81 -25.70
N LEU A 682 -14.95 -11.30 -24.61
CA LEU A 682 -14.25 -11.37 -23.34
C LEU A 682 -13.38 -12.64 -23.33
N ARG A 683 -12.07 -12.46 -23.21
CA ARG A 683 -11.10 -13.54 -23.08
C ARG A 683 -10.67 -13.65 -21.64
N PHE A 684 -10.98 -14.77 -21.02
CA PHE A 684 -10.60 -15.02 -19.63
C PHE A 684 -9.10 -15.27 -19.47
N LYS A 685 -8.62 -15.32 -18.24
CA LYS A 685 -7.21 -15.48 -17.92
C LYS A 685 -7.01 -16.54 -16.82
N GLY A 686 -5.82 -17.11 -16.75
CA GLY A 686 -5.39 -17.95 -15.62
C GLY A 686 -6.06 -19.33 -15.50
N LEU A 687 -6.95 -19.71 -16.41
CA LEU A 687 -7.59 -21.02 -16.43
C LEU A 687 -6.60 -22.12 -16.84
N ASP A 688 -6.98 -23.39 -16.60
CA ASP A 688 -6.25 -24.53 -17.14
C ASP A 688 -6.70 -24.80 -18.59
N GLU A 689 -5.75 -24.90 -19.52
CA GLU A 689 -6.05 -25.01 -20.96
C GLU A 689 -6.85 -26.25 -21.32
N ASP A 690 -6.57 -27.36 -20.64
CA ASP A 690 -7.12 -28.68 -20.94
C ASP A 690 -8.35 -29.03 -20.09
N GLN A 691 -8.69 -28.20 -19.10
CA GLN A 691 -9.85 -28.39 -18.24
C GLN A 691 -11.13 -27.94 -18.94
N LEU A 692 -12.19 -28.77 -18.89
CA LEU A 692 -13.53 -28.37 -19.29
C LEU A 692 -14.20 -27.56 -18.17
N TYR A 693 -14.73 -26.40 -18.48
CA TYR A 693 -15.43 -25.53 -17.54
C TYR A 693 -16.87 -25.32 -17.91
N LYS A 694 -17.70 -25.17 -16.90
CA LYS A 694 -19.05 -24.65 -16.99
C LYS A 694 -19.05 -23.18 -16.61
N VAL A 695 -19.42 -22.34 -17.56
CA VAL A 695 -19.53 -20.87 -17.40
C VAL A 695 -20.98 -20.48 -17.32
N LYS A 696 -21.36 -19.74 -16.27
CA LYS A 696 -22.72 -19.22 -16.10
C LYS A 696 -22.68 -17.69 -16.01
N TRP A 697 -23.64 -17.03 -16.65
CA TRP A 697 -23.89 -15.59 -16.53
C TRP A 697 -25.34 -15.32 -16.86
N GLU A 698 -26.00 -14.44 -16.10
CA GLU A 698 -27.43 -14.19 -16.23
C GLU A 698 -28.24 -15.51 -16.25
N ASP A 699 -29.04 -15.72 -17.30
CA ASP A 699 -29.80 -16.96 -17.55
C ASP A 699 -29.09 -17.94 -18.51
N LYS A 700 -27.82 -17.65 -18.86
CA LYS A 700 -27.03 -18.39 -19.85
C LYS A 700 -26.04 -19.35 -19.20
N CYS A 701 -25.73 -20.41 -19.92
CA CYS A 701 -24.74 -21.41 -19.52
C CYS A 701 -24.00 -21.95 -20.75
N LEU A 702 -22.68 -22.05 -20.64
CA LEU A 702 -21.79 -22.59 -21.68
C LEU A 702 -20.83 -23.61 -21.05
N LYS A 703 -20.53 -24.69 -21.81
CA LYS A 703 -19.39 -25.56 -21.51
C LYS A 703 -18.33 -25.34 -22.56
N ALA A 704 -17.09 -25.06 -22.12
CA ALA A 704 -15.96 -24.85 -22.99
C ALA A 704 -14.66 -25.18 -22.28
N TYR A 705 -13.63 -25.59 -23.01
CA TYR A 705 -12.31 -25.79 -22.46
C TYR A 705 -11.64 -24.46 -22.11
N GLY A 706 -10.69 -24.50 -21.15
CA GLY A 706 -9.99 -23.30 -20.73
C GLY A 706 -9.27 -22.58 -21.86
N ASN A 707 -8.68 -23.29 -22.82
CA ASN A 707 -8.05 -22.70 -24.00
C ASN A 707 -9.06 -21.97 -24.90
N GLU A 708 -10.30 -22.52 -25.07
CA GLU A 708 -11.37 -21.82 -25.82
C GLU A 708 -11.74 -20.51 -25.11
N LEU A 709 -11.90 -20.55 -23.78
CA LEU A 709 -12.26 -19.39 -22.95
C LEU A 709 -11.18 -18.31 -22.98
N MET A 710 -9.88 -18.72 -22.96
CA MET A 710 -8.75 -17.79 -22.93
C MET A 710 -8.39 -17.25 -24.32
N TYR A 711 -8.49 -18.05 -25.38
CA TYR A 711 -8.02 -17.62 -26.72
C TYR A 711 -9.15 -17.20 -27.65
N ALA A 712 -10.25 -17.93 -27.71
CA ALA A 712 -11.41 -17.52 -28.51
C ALA A 712 -12.32 -16.54 -27.76
N GLY A 713 -12.52 -16.76 -26.45
CA GLY A 713 -13.36 -15.93 -25.59
C GLY A 713 -14.85 -16.09 -25.82
N ILE A 714 -15.67 -15.49 -24.96
CA ILE A 714 -17.13 -15.47 -25.05
C ILE A 714 -17.56 -14.14 -25.69
N PRO A 715 -18.48 -14.16 -26.70
CA PRO A 715 -19.09 -12.93 -27.19
C PRO A 715 -19.82 -12.19 -26.07
N VAL A 716 -19.51 -10.92 -25.89
CA VAL A 716 -20.27 -10.06 -24.99
C VAL A 716 -21.56 -9.68 -25.71
N ASP A 717 -22.69 -9.96 -25.08
CA ASP A 717 -23.99 -9.67 -25.61
C ASP A 717 -24.27 -8.17 -25.51
N ARG A 718 -24.37 -7.52 -26.66
CA ARG A 718 -24.73 -6.12 -26.81
C ARG A 718 -26.05 -6.03 -27.50
N ASP A 719 -27.14 -6.29 -26.77
CA ASP A 719 -28.48 -6.32 -27.34
C ASP A 719 -29.03 -4.93 -27.64
N TYR A 720 -28.82 -4.50 -28.91
CA TYR A 720 -29.40 -3.28 -29.42
C TYR A 720 -30.90 -3.36 -29.69
N CYS A 721 -31.41 -4.56 -29.89
CA CYS A 721 -32.79 -4.76 -30.36
C CYS A 721 -33.79 -4.69 -29.22
N ASN A 722 -33.42 -5.16 -28.02
CA ASN A 722 -34.33 -5.26 -26.87
C ASN A 722 -34.31 -4.07 -25.92
N LYS A 723 -33.40 -3.10 -26.10
CA LYS A 723 -33.31 -1.86 -25.30
C LYS A 723 -33.18 -2.09 -23.80
N THR A 724 -32.66 -3.24 -23.36
CA THR A 724 -32.54 -3.59 -21.95
C THR A 724 -31.27 -3.07 -21.34
N ASN A 725 -30.21 -2.87 -22.13
CA ASN A 725 -28.90 -2.43 -21.67
C ASN A 725 -28.79 -0.92 -21.90
N GLY A 726 -28.76 -0.18 -20.80
CA GLY A 726 -28.42 1.25 -20.78
C GLY A 726 -26.94 1.48 -20.50
N ASP A 727 -26.58 2.71 -20.12
CA ASP A 727 -25.25 3.02 -19.60
C ASP A 727 -25.00 2.26 -18.30
N PHE A 728 -23.73 2.03 -17.99
CA PHE A 728 -23.27 1.33 -16.77
C PHE A 728 -23.77 -0.12 -16.69
N HIS A 729 -23.79 -0.81 -17.83
CA HIS A 729 -24.12 -2.23 -17.89
C HIS A 729 -22.96 -3.09 -17.35
N SER A 730 -23.29 -4.16 -16.63
CA SER A 730 -22.29 -5.11 -16.15
C SER A 730 -22.77 -6.54 -16.22
N VAL A 731 -21.85 -7.46 -16.43
CA VAL A 731 -22.09 -8.92 -16.45
C VAL A 731 -21.12 -9.60 -15.51
N LEU A 732 -21.65 -10.48 -14.65
CA LEU A 732 -20.86 -11.33 -13.76
C LEU A 732 -20.87 -12.75 -14.31
N TYR A 733 -19.68 -13.36 -14.40
CA TYR A 733 -19.48 -14.74 -14.84
C TYR A 733 -18.98 -15.59 -13.67
N THR A 734 -19.61 -16.73 -13.43
CA THR A 734 -19.07 -17.79 -12.57
C THR A 734 -18.57 -18.94 -13.43
N ILE A 735 -17.40 -19.48 -13.12
CA ILE A 735 -16.68 -20.46 -13.89
C ILE A 735 -16.28 -21.60 -12.97
N GLU A 736 -16.74 -22.81 -13.27
CA GLU A 736 -16.50 -24.02 -12.47
C GLU A 736 -15.96 -25.13 -13.36
N ALA A 737 -14.88 -25.81 -12.91
CA ALA A 737 -14.36 -26.99 -13.56
C ALA A 737 -15.41 -28.10 -13.53
N GLU A 738 -15.61 -28.81 -14.66
CA GLU A 738 -16.39 -30.04 -14.70
C GLU A 738 -15.47 -31.24 -14.56
N ASP A 739 -15.93 -32.29 -13.85
CA ASP A 739 -15.22 -33.53 -13.65
C ASP A 739 -15.00 -34.31 -14.96
#